data_1a310becc52eb8865544c417f730536a
#
_entry.id   1a310becc52eb8865544c417f730536a
#
_cell.length_a   1.000
_cell.length_b   1.000
_cell.length_c   1.000
_cell.angle_alpha   90.00
_cell.angle_beta   90.00
_cell.angle_gamma   90.00
#
_symmetry.space_group_name_H-M   'P 1'
#
loop_
_entity.id
_entity.type
_entity.pdbx_description
1 polymer ?
#
loop_
_entity_poly.entity_id
_entity_poly.type
_entity_poly.pdbx_seq_one_letter_code
_entity_poly.pdbx_strand_id
1 'polypeptide(L)'
;MAAKTLHPHVKLEGEIERCRGEGQWGQLRLLARQLLPPARPPRKAGAQDAEDYGSLLLAEALLEECLKENFSKLKDSIPLSEKNEPRLRDAKQYLTDILSRGRLRPKYMTEALLILGKLHYVEGSYRDAVSMYARAGIDDLSTRGEPLYVLRLLTEAFLIKGLSLERSTNSVASRARLSEREEEVVACFQTACVLAQLYLQELEKTLNNTHSRSIKGSSVQCSEFELSYFLEAALQSAYVTHLKKGNVVEGMRSLRETLRTVETKATQPFKMVLLHSLSEDCYWSPLSDPLPEFMSKEGQSCVSSLLWRRPELYSDENAYCPQDNVEEALLLLLLSESMANRDAVISRAPEQQDDRALSLRDASAVYDLLSITLGRRGQYVMLSECLERALKFAFDEFHLWYQLALSMVACGKSAHAVSVLRECAKLRPADPTVPLLAAKLCIGPLHWLEQGEHFAKTVIDLGEDAGESLAKGYLALGLTYSLQATDATLKGTQDELNKKALQTLERARELAPEDPQIILYLSLQLALVRQISDAIEHLQEALQLCPHDINSLHLLALLFSAQKHYQPALDVIHMAVAEYPESFSLLFTKVKLEWMHRGPEEALVTCRHMLQLWQMVYSVVQHSNSERSSSVTETPVIKKHNGLHLLLPDAHDTDCGSQRASSLAASRLEQALSEITVQSSAMKQGPAQLWTALEQIWLQAGK
;
A
#
# COMPACT_ATOMS: atom_id res chain seq x y z
N MET A 1 53.17 -17.34 33.02
CA MET A 1 51.95 -17.15 32.22
C MET A 1 51.53 -18.49 31.66
N ALA A 2 50.64 -19.21 32.33
CA ALA A 2 50.20 -20.52 31.91
C ALA A 2 48.94 -20.32 31.03
N ALA A 3 49.08 -20.51 29.73
CA ALA A 3 47.97 -20.64 28.82
C ALA A 3 47.21 -21.92 29.22
N LYS A 4 45.99 -21.78 29.77
CA LYS A 4 45.07 -22.88 29.98
C LYS A 4 44.69 -23.43 28.60
N THR A 5 45.29 -24.54 28.20
CA THR A 5 44.84 -25.35 27.07
C THR A 5 43.46 -25.89 27.44
N LEU A 6 42.39 -25.28 26.87
CA LEU A 6 41.06 -25.84 26.96
C LEU A 6 41.08 -27.26 26.39
N HIS A 7 40.56 -28.25 27.19
CA HIS A 7 40.47 -29.64 26.79
C HIS A 7 39.75 -29.74 25.42
N PRO A 8 40.21 -30.59 24.50
CA PRO A 8 39.65 -30.74 23.16
C PRO A 8 38.14 -31.04 23.16
N HIS A 9 37.62 -31.70 24.18
CA HIS A 9 36.19 -31.94 24.38
C HIS A 9 35.36 -30.68 24.55
N VAL A 10 35.83 -29.68 25.33
CA VAL A 10 35.13 -28.43 25.58
C VAL A 10 35.05 -27.57 24.29
N LYS A 11 36.06 -27.65 23.42
CA LYS A 11 36.05 -27.00 22.12
C LYS A 11 35.01 -27.65 21.17
N LEU A 12 34.90 -28.99 21.19
CA LEU A 12 33.98 -29.75 20.36
C LEU A 12 32.52 -29.49 20.78
N GLU A 13 32.24 -29.46 22.08
CA GLU A 13 30.90 -29.15 22.61
C GLU A 13 30.48 -27.73 22.23
N GLY A 14 31.34 -26.72 22.38
CA GLY A 14 31.06 -25.36 21.99
C GLY A 14 30.84 -25.17 20.47
N GLU A 15 31.54 -25.97 19.64
CA GLU A 15 31.34 -25.94 18.18
C GLU A 15 30.05 -26.63 17.77
N ILE A 16 29.66 -27.71 18.44
CA ILE A 16 28.37 -28.40 18.27
C ILE A 16 27.22 -27.44 18.63
N GLU A 17 27.29 -26.79 19.79
CA GLU A 17 26.26 -25.84 20.24
C GLU A 17 26.12 -24.67 19.26
N ARG A 18 27.24 -24.15 18.74
CA ARG A 18 27.24 -23.12 17.72
C ARG A 18 26.58 -23.59 16.42
N CYS A 19 26.99 -24.74 15.88
CA CYS A 19 26.40 -25.29 14.65
C CYS A 19 24.89 -25.56 14.78
N ARG A 20 24.45 -26.04 15.93
CA ARG A 20 23.02 -26.24 16.23
C ARG A 20 22.27 -24.91 16.32
N GLY A 21 22.88 -23.90 16.95
CA GLY A 21 22.31 -22.56 17.10
C GLY A 21 22.19 -21.83 15.76
N GLU A 22 23.21 -21.92 14.92
CA GLU A 22 23.28 -21.25 13.61
C GLU A 22 22.63 -22.05 12.47
N GLY A 23 22.13 -23.27 12.71
CA GLY A 23 21.49 -24.13 11.68
C GLY A 23 22.47 -24.72 10.65
N GLN A 24 23.75 -24.90 11.02
CA GLN A 24 24.79 -25.47 10.15
C GLN A 24 24.74 -27.01 10.12
N TRP A 25 23.69 -27.58 9.55
CA TRP A 25 23.38 -29.01 9.63
C TRP A 25 24.42 -29.91 8.99
N GLY A 26 25.02 -29.51 7.87
CA GLY A 26 26.06 -30.28 7.20
C GLY A 26 27.33 -30.42 8.07
N GLN A 27 27.72 -29.34 8.77
CA GLN A 27 28.86 -29.36 9.71
C GLN A 27 28.50 -30.18 10.96
N LEU A 28 27.29 -30.01 11.51
CA LEU A 28 26.81 -30.77 12.66
C LEU A 28 26.86 -32.28 12.39
N ARG A 29 26.46 -32.70 11.19
CA ARG A 29 26.53 -34.11 10.77
C ARG A 29 27.95 -34.68 10.77
N LEU A 30 28.93 -33.86 10.36
CA LEU A 30 30.35 -34.26 10.40
C LEU A 30 30.86 -34.41 11.84
N LEU A 31 30.52 -33.41 12.70
CA LEU A 31 30.90 -33.42 14.13
C LEU A 31 30.22 -34.59 14.86
N ALA A 32 28.95 -34.88 14.60
CA ALA A 32 28.21 -35.99 15.18
C ALA A 32 28.86 -37.36 14.83
N ARG A 33 29.34 -37.53 13.60
CA ARG A 33 30.08 -38.74 13.18
C ARG A 33 31.41 -38.90 13.88
N GLN A 34 32.07 -37.82 14.32
CA GLN A 34 33.32 -37.93 15.11
C GLN A 34 33.06 -38.44 16.54
N LEU A 35 31.85 -38.23 17.09
CA LEU A 35 31.45 -38.76 18.39
C LEU A 35 31.06 -40.24 18.36
N LEU A 36 30.71 -40.78 17.17
CA LEU A 36 30.37 -42.16 16.97
C LEU A 36 31.67 -42.99 16.82
N PRO A 37 31.92 -44.02 17.67
CA PRO A 37 33.14 -44.84 17.58
C PRO A 37 33.18 -45.66 16.31
N PRO A 38 34.37 -45.85 15.69
CA PRO A 38 34.53 -46.89 14.66
C PRO A 38 34.27 -48.24 15.27
N ALA A 39 33.53 -49.09 14.56
CA ALA A 39 33.04 -50.41 14.97
C ALA A 39 34.11 -51.31 15.62
N ARG A 40 34.29 -51.28 16.94
CA ARG A 40 35.04 -52.26 17.77
C ARG A 40 34.75 -52.11 19.30
N PRO A 41 35.04 -53.16 20.11
CA PRO A 41 34.23 -53.63 21.24
C PRO A 41 34.43 -52.88 22.59
N PRO A 42 33.90 -53.41 23.76
CA PRO A 42 33.09 -52.65 24.70
C PRO A 42 33.92 -51.67 25.57
N ARG A 43 33.41 -50.46 25.77
CA ARG A 43 34.10 -49.37 26.44
C ARG A 43 33.37 -48.85 27.68
N LYS A 44 34.15 -48.21 28.54
CA LYS A 44 33.80 -47.59 29.82
C LYS A 44 32.54 -46.72 29.74
N ALA A 45 31.74 -46.70 30.80
CA ALA A 45 30.43 -46.04 30.88
C ALA A 45 30.34 -44.60 30.30
N GLY A 46 31.41 -43.82 30.33
CA GLY A 46 31.42 -42.44 29.73
C GLY A 46 31.52 -42.41 28.18
N ALA A 47 31.90 -43.52 27.52
CA ALA A 47 31.96 -43.59 26.06
C ALA A 47 30.59 -43.85 25.43
N GLN A 48 29.68 -44.47 26.18
CA GLN A 48 28.32 -44.76 25.74
C GLN A 48 27.41 -43.52 25.77
N ASP A 49 27.59 -42.64 26.74
CA ASP A 49 26.86 -41.34 26.76
C ASP A 49 27.21 -40.46 25.56
N ALA A 50 28.48 -40.46 25.13
CA ALA A 50 28.94 -39.70 23.97
C ALA A 50 28.40 -40.29 22.65
N GLU A 51 28.24 -41.62 22.58
CA GLU A 51 27.67 -42.34 21.43
C GLU A 51 26.17 -42.05 21.29
N ASP A 52 25.41 -42.11 22.40
CA ASP A 52 23.99 -41.80 22.40
C ASP A 52 23.75 -40.30 22.07
N TYR A 53 24.59 -39.38 22.56
CA TYR A 53 24.56 -37.98 22.20
C TYR A 53 24.91 -37.77 20.71
N GLY A 54 25.94 -38.42 20.18
CA GLY A 54 26.31 -38.35 18.77
C GLY A 54 25.17 -38.86 17.86
N SER A 55 24.46 -39.90 18.27
CA SER A 55 23.29 -40.43 17.54
C SER A 55 22.10 -39.46 17.58
N LEU A 56 21.89 -38.73 18.69
CA LEU A 56 20.89 -37.66 18.81
C LEU A 56 21.18 -36.54 17.83
N LEU A 57 22.42 -36.06 17.79
CA LEU A 57 22.84 -34.99 16.89
C LEU A 57 22.74 -35.37 15.40
N LEU A 58 23.05 -36.66 15.11
CA LEU A 58 22.90 -37.18 13.76
C LEU A 58 21.44 -37.22 13.33
N ALA A 59 20.54 -37.67 14.21
CA ALA A 59 19.11 -37.67 13.95
C ALA A 59 18.56 -36.27 13.72
N GLU A 60 18.96 -35.27 14.52
CA GLU A 60 18.59 -33.87 14.33
C GLU A 60 19.08 -33.34 12.97
N ALA A 61 20.35 -33.54 12.63
CA ALA A 61 20.92 -33.09 11.37
C ALA A 61 20.22 -33.70 10.15
N LEU A 62 19.92 -35.02 10.19
CA LEU A 62 19.22 -35.73 9.11
C LEU A 62 17.78 -35.20 8.92
N LEU A 63 17.08 -34.97 10.04
CA LEU A 63 15.74 -34.40 10.01
C LEU A 63 15.73 -33.00 9.38
N GLU A 64 16.61 -32.12 9.83
CA GLU A 64 16.68 -30.74 9.36
C GLU A 64 17.10 -30.63 7.89
N GLU A 65 18.08 -31.46 7.45
CA GLU A 65 18.44 -31.54 6.03
C GLU A 65 17.24 -32.01 5.18
N CYS A 66 16.47 -33.01 5.65
CA CYS A 66 15.27 -33.48 4.98
C CYS A 66 14.19 -32.40 4.88
N LEU A 67 13.99 -31.64 5.95
CA LEU A 67 13.02 -30.53 5.99
C LEU A 67 13.40 -29.39 5.03
N LYS A 68 14.68 -29.05 4.95
CA LYS A 68 15.19 -28.02 4.02
C LYS A 68 14.95 -28.43 2.55
N GLU A 69 15.18 -29.70 2.20
CA GLU A 69 14.95 -30.20 0.83
C GLU A 69 13.45 -30.28 0.47
N ASN A 70 12.57 -30.48 1.45
CA ASN A 70 11.13 -30.59 1.25
C ASN A 70 10.34 -29.35 1.69
N PHE A 71 10.95 -28.17 1.64
CA PHE A 71 10.34 -26.90 2.10
C PHE A 71 8.97 -26.61 1.45
N SER A 72 8.83 -26.84 0.15
CA SER A 72 7.57 -26.63 -0.57
C SER A 72 6.44 -27.54 -0.07
N LYS A 73 6.72 -28.82 0.18
CA LYS A 73 5.73 -29.75 0.71
C LYS A 73 5.26 -29.37 2.12
N LEU A 74 6.19 -28.85 2.95
CA LEU A 74 5.86 -28.34 4.29
C LEU A 74 4.96 -27.12 4.23
N LYS A 75 5.23 -26.19 3.31
CA LYS A 75 4.41 -25.00 3.08
C LYS A 75 2.99 -25.38 2.66
N ASP A 76 2.85 -26.39 1.81
CA ASP A 76 1.56 -26.91 1.37
C ASP A 76 0.92 -27.86 2.40
N SER A 77 1.53 -28.03 3.57
CA SER A 77 1.06 -28.91 4.64
C SER A 77 0.91 -30.39 4.23
N ILE A 78 1.72 -30.85 3.28
CA ILE A 78 1.72 -32.22 2.80
C ILE A 78 2.60 -33.09 3.73
N PRO A 79 2.06 -34.16 4.38
CA PRO A 79 2.86 -35.04 5.23
C PRO A 79 3.96 -35.75 4.46
N LEU A 80 5.15 -35.82 5.06
CA LEU A 80 6.26 -36.58 4.50
C LEU A 80 6.15 -38.06 4.90
N SER A 81 6.32 -38.95 3.93
CA SER A 81 6.24 -40.39 4.18
C SER A 81 7.65 -40.97 4.32
N GLU A 82 7.86 -41.80 5.36
CA GLU A 82 9.09 -42.58 5.56
C GLU A 82 9.51 -43.43 4.34
N LYS A 83 8.54 -43.85 3.52
CA LYS A 83 8.81 -44.63 2.30
C LYS A 83 9.52 -43.86 1.23
N ASN A 84 9.23 -42.56 1.14
CA ASN A 84 9.77 -41.68 0.11
C ASN A 84 11.02 -40.93 0.58
N GLU A 85 11.21 -40.81 1.91
CA GLU A 85 12.28 -40.02 2.52
C GLU A 85 13.13 -40.91 3.46
N PRO A 86 14.22 -41.53 2.94
CA PRO A 86 15.04 -42.43 3.74
C PRO A 86 15.71 -41.76 4.95
N ARG A 87 16.05 -40.48 4.85
CA ARG A 87 16.64 -39.70 5.96
C ARG A 87 15.68 -39.55 7.13
N LEU A 88 14.38 -39.37 6.83
CA LEU A 88 13.35 -39.28 7.87
C LEU A 88 13.23 -40.61 8.65
N ARG A 89 13.25 -41.72 7.94
CA ARG A 89 13.25 -43.06 8.54
C ARG A 89 14.48 -43.32 9.40
N ASP A 90 15.68 -42.97 8.89
CA ASP A 90 16.93 -43.15 9.64
C ASP A 90 16.95 -42.27 10.89
N ALA A 91 16.50 -41.03 10.83
CA ALA A 91 16.37 -40.13 11.97
C ALA A 91 15.42 -40.71 13.04
N LYS A 92 14.27 -41.22 12.62
CA LYS A 92 13.30 -41.88 13.52
C LYS A 92 13.89 -43.11 14.19
N GLN A 93 14.62 -43.92 13.45
CA GLN A 93 15.27 -45.11 13.99
C GLN A 93 16.30 -44.73 15.06
N TYR A 94 17.18 -43.75 14.80
CA TYR A 94 18.14 -43.29 15.81
C TYR A 94 17.44 -42.77 17.08
N LEU A 95 16.37 -41.98 16.95
CA LEU A 95 15.64 -41.46 18.10
C LEU A 95 14.93 -42.52 18.91
N THR A 96 14.28 -43.48 18.25
CA THR A 96 13.60 -44.59 18.93
C THR A 96 14.59 -45.52 19.62
N ASP A 97 15.73 -45.80 19.01
CA ASP A 97 16.79 -46.65 19.59
C ASP A 97 17.39 -46.01 20.85
N ILE A 98 17.66 -44.71 20.84
CA ILE A 98 18.21 -43.96 21.96
C ILE A 98 17.20 -43.94 23.12
N LEU A 99 15.94 -43.62 22.82
CA LEU A 99 14.88 -43.51 23.83
C LEU A 99 14.56 -44.90 24.44
N SER A 100 14.63 -46.00 23.65
CA SER A 100 14.41 -47.36 24.14
C SER A 100 15.52 -47.85 25.09
N ARG A 101 16.76 -47.38 24.89
CA ARG A 101 17.90 -47.69 25.79
C ARG A 101 17.75 -47.05 27.17
N GLY A 102 17.03 -45.95 27.31
CA GLY A 102 16.73 -45.29 28.58
C GLY A 102 17.94 -44.75 29.37
N ARG A 103 19.08 -44.54 28.72
CA ARG A 103 20.37 -44.17 29.36
C ARG A 103 20.74 -42.70 29.21
N LEU A 104 19.95 -41.92 28.45
CA LEU A 104 20.19 -40.51 28.20
C LEU A 104 20.09 -39.68 29.48
N ARG A 105 20.97 -38.68 29.60
CA ARG A 105 20.83 -37.64 30.64
C ARG A 105 19.50 -36.95 30.50
N PRO A 106 18.87 -36.48 31.58
CA PRO A 106 17.54 -35.82 31.53
C PRO A 106 17.45 -34.74 30.45
N LYS A 107 18.48 -33.90 30.33
CA LYS A 107 18.57 -32.80 29.31
C LYS A 107 18.46 -33.41 27.89
N TYR A 108 19.24 -34.39 27.55
CA TYR A 108 19.26 -35.00 26.22
C TYR A 108 18.00 -35.84 25.94
N MET A 109 17.39 -36.39 27.00
CA MET A 109 16.10 -37.06 26.92
C MET A 109 15.00 -36.11 26.49
N THR A 110 14.96 -34.89 27.09
CA THR A 110 14.02 -33.83 26.69
C THR A 110 14.26 -33.42 25.26
N GLU A 111 15.50 -33.15 24.84
CA GLU A 111 15.84 -32.83 23.46
C GLU A 111 15.41 -33.90 22.46
N ALA A 112 15.63 -35.17 22.78
CA ALA A 112 15.21 -36.31 21.94
C ALA A 112 13.67 -36.35 21.76
N LEU A 113 12.93 -36.10 22.84
CA LEU A 113 11.45 -36.05 22.79
C LEU A 113 10.95 -34.85 21.96
N LEU A 114 11.62 -33.69 22.05
CA LEU A 114 11.28 -32.52 21.24
C LEU A 114 11.48 -32.79 19.74
N ILE A 115 12.62 -33.36 19.37
CA ILE A 115 12.93 -33.72 17.97
C ILE A 115 12.00 -34.80 17.45
N LEU A 116 11.67 -35.83 18.28
CA LEU A 116 10.73 -36.89 17.90
C LEU A 116 9.31 -36.32 17.72
N GLY A 117 8.88 -35.39 18.57
CA GLY A 117 7.61 -34.69 18.41
C GLY A 117 7.52 -33.93 17.08
N LYS A 118 8.61 -33.24 16.69
CA LYS A 118 8.73 -32.56 15.39
C LYS A 118 8.63 -33.56 14.23
N LEU A 119 9.29 -34.70 14.33
CA LEU A 119 9.26 -35.75 13.33
C LEU A 119 7.83 -36.30 13.16
N HIS A 120 7.14 -36.62 14.26
CA HIS A 120 5.74 -37.12 14.21
C HIS A 120 4.78 -36.09 13.56
N TYR A 121 4.98 -34.79 13.80
CA TYR A 121 4.20 -33.77 13.14
C TYR A 121 4.41 -33.79 11.63
N VAL A 122 5.65 -33.88 11.18
CA VAL A 122 6.01 -33.91 9.76
C VAL A 122 5.44 -35.14 9.05
N GLU A 123 5.33 -36.27 9.75
CA GLU A 123 4.67 -37.47 9.27
C GLU A 123 3.13 -37.41 9.27
N GLY A 124 2.54 -36.38 9.88
CA GLY A 124 1.09 -36.21 10.02
C GLY A 124 0.49 -36.90 11.24
N SER A 125 1.32 -37.45 12.14
CA SER A 125 0.89 -38.10 13.40
C SER A 125 0.73 -37.08 14.52
N TYR A 126 -0.24 -36.16 14.39
CA TYR A 126 -0.40 -35.00 15.27
C TYR A 126 -0.63 -35.34 16.75
N ARG A 127 -1.36 -36.45 17.05
CA ARG A 127 -1.60 -36.94 18.43
C ARG A 127 -0.32 -37.42 19.10
N ASP A 128 0.54 -38.09 18.35
CA ASP A 128 1.82 -38.57 18.86
C ASP A 128 2.76 -37.42 19.11
N ALA A 129 2.77 -36.42 18.25
CA ALA A 129 3.54 -35.18 18.46
C ALA A 129 3.16 -34.49 19.79
N VAL A 130 1.87 -34.25 20.04
CA VAL A 130 1.37 -33.67 21.31
C VAL A 130 1.76 -34.54 22.50
N SER A 131 1.66 -35.87 22.41
CA SER A 131 2.06 -36.80 23.47
C SER A 131 3.55 -36.69 23.80
N MET A 132 4.43 -36.51 22.79
CA MET A 132 5.86 -36.37 23.01
C MET A 132 6.16 -35.06 23.74
N TYR A 133 5.51 -33.97 23.39
CA TYR A 133 5.67 -32.67 24.07
C TYR A 133 5.15 -32.64 25.49
N ALA A 134 4.03 -33.32 25.76
CA ALA A 134 3.54 -33.49 27.11
C ALA A 134 4.52 -34.35 27.98
N ARG A 135 5.13 -35.39 27.41
CA ARG A 135 6.17 -36.19 28.10
C ARG A 135 7.47 -35.38 28.33
N ALA A 136 7.79 -34.47 27.43
CA ALA A 136 8.94 -33.57 27.57
C ALA A 136 8.72 -32.50 28.63
N GLY A 137 7.47 -32.23 29.04
CA GLY A 137 7.11 -31.21 30.01
C GLY A 137 7.47 -29.77 29.57
N ILE A 138 7.17 -29.44 28.29
CA ILE A 138 7.61 -28.17 27.71
C ILE A 138 7.07 -26.94 28.44
N ASP A 139 5.90 -27.07 29.08
CA ASP A 139 5.25 -25.96 29.79
C ASP A 139 5.97 -25.58 31.10
N ASP A 140 6.80 -26.49 31.66
CA ASP A 140 7.57 -26.29 32.89
C ASP A 140 9.05 -25.91 32.66
N LEU A 141 9.50 -25.86 31.40
CA LEU A 141 10.89 -25.57 31.07
C LEU A 141 11.21 -24.07 31.17
N SER A 142 12.33 -23.73 31.80
CA SER A 142 12.83 -22.36 31.90
C SER A 142 13.76 -22.02 30.75
N THR A 143 13.68 -20.79 30.24
CA THR A 143 14.60 -20.29 29.19
C THR A 143 15.77 -19.47 29.73
N ARG A 144 15.87 -19.28 31.03
CA ARG A 144 16.93 -18.46 31.64
C ARG A 144 18.28 -19.15 31.55
N GLY A 145 19.18 -18.56 30.74
CA GLY A 145 20.56 -19.04 30.61
C GLY A 145 20.74 -20.26 29.72
N GLU A 146 19.70 -20.68 29.01
CA GLU A 146 19.80 -21.80 28.07
C GLU A 146 20.55 -21.42 26.78
N PRO A 147 21.28 -22.37 26.16
CA PRO A 147 21.96 -22.15 24.89
C PRO A 147 21.00 -21.78 23.76
N LEU A 148 21.51 -21.08 22.74
CA LEU A 148 20.73 -20.60 21.58
C LEU A 148 19.92 -21.71 20.88
N TYR A 149 20.49 -22.91 20.73
CA TYR A 149 19.81 -24.04 20.07
C TYR A 149 18.58 -24.54 20.85
N VAL A 150 18.57 -24.41 22.18
CA VAL A 150 17.44 -24.79 23.03
C VAL A 150 16.26 -23.83 22.80
N LEU A 151 16.53 -22.52 22.68
CA LEU A 151 15.49 -21.55 22.34
C LEU A 151 14.83 -21.90 21.01
N ARG A 152 15.61 -22.32 20.02
CA ARG A 152 15.07 -22.77 18.73
C ARG A 152 14.19 -24.02 18.86
N LEU A 153 14.68 -25.07 19.57
CA LEU A 153 13.91 -26.30 19.77
C LEU A 153 12.60 -26.05 20.51
N LEU A 154 12.60 -25.18 21.53
CA LEU A 154 11.40 -24.81 22.28
C LEU A 154 10.42 -24.01 21.41
N THR A 155 10.93 -23.06 20.62
CA THR A 155 10.12 -22.31 19.65
C THR A 155 9.35 -23.25 18.73
N GLU A 156 10.07 -24.19 18.12
CA GLU A 156 9.51 -25.19 17.21
C GLU A 156 8.52 -26.11 17.93
N ALA A 157 8.82 -26.52 19.17
CA ALA A 157 7.96 -27.39 19.96
C ALA A 157 6.61 -26.74 20.31
N PHE A 158 6.61 -25.48 20.77
CA PHE A 158 5.37 -24.76 21.07
C PHE A 158 4.55 -24.50 19.81
N LEU A 159 5.20 -24.11 18.71
CA LEU A 159 4.52 -23.95 17.43
C LEU A 159 3.85 -25.27 17.00
N ILE A 160 4.62 -26.35 16.98
CA ILE A 160 4.12 -27.67 16.52
C ILE A 160 3.04 -28.20 17.46
N LYS A 161 3.15 -28.00 18.79
CA LYS A 161 2.08 -28.31 19.74
C LYS A 161 0.80 -27.58 19.34
N GLY A 162 0.84 -26.28 19.11
CA GLY A 162 -0.30 -25.48 18.69
C GLY A 162 -0.91 -25.96 17.37
N LEU A 163 -0.09 -26.15 16.33
CA LEU A 163 -0.53 -26.67 15.03
C LEU A 163 -1.12 -28.07 15.11
N SER A 164 -0.55 -28.95 15.95
CA SER A 164 -1.05 -30.31 16.15
C SER A 164 -2.39 -30.32 16.88
N LEU A 165 -2.55 -29.43 17.85
CA LEU A 165 -3.82 -29.22 18.55
C LEU A 165 -4.89 -28.69 17.60
N GLU A 166 -4.58 -27.72 16.75
CA GLU A 166 -5.50 -27.18 15.76
C GLU A 166 -5.99 -28.26 14.78
N ARG A 167 -5.09 -29.11 14.28
CA ARG A 167 -5.40 -30.15 13.28
C ARG A 167 -6.08 -31.40 13.84
N SER A 168 -5.96 -31.69 15.14
CA SER A 168 -6.52 -32.88 15.74
C SER A 168 -8.00 -32.76 16.19
N THR A 169 -8.77 -31.80 15.66
CA THR A 169 -10.13 -31.42 16.10
C THR A 169 -11.26 -32.37 15.73
N ASN A 170 -11.00 -33.61 15.36
CA ASN A 170 -12.05 -34.55 14.94
C ASN A 170 -12.53 -35.44 16.07
N SER A 171 -13.29 -34.92 17.07
CA SER A 171 -14.24 -35.72 17.84
C SER A 171 -15.24 -34.84 18.59
N VAL A 172 -16.42 -35.37 18.82
CA VAL A 172 -17.56 -34.77 19.52
C VAL A 172 -17.14 -34.28 20.92
N ALA A 173 -16.54 -33.09 20.98
CA ALA A 173 -16.21 -32.47 22.25
C ALA A 173 -17.29 -31.43 22.64
N SER A 174 -17.54 -31.28 23.94
CA SER A 174 -18.44 -30.25 24.43
C SER A 174 -17.90 -28.83 24.07
N ARG A 175 -18.78 -27.86 23.90
CA ARG A 175 -18.43 -26.49 23.52
C ARG A 175 -17.40 -25.83 24.46
N ALA A 176 -17.47 -26.14 25.76
CA ALA A 176 -16.52 -25.67 26.77
C ALA A 176 -15.10 -26.22 26.54
N ARG A 177 -14.96 -27.50 26.23
CA ARG A 177 -13.64 -28.13 25.93
C ARG A 177 -13.04 -27.63 24.62
N LEU A 178 -13.87 -27.18 23.66
CA LEU A 178 -13.39 -26.55 22.43
C LEU A 178 -12.81 -25.19 22.72
N SER A 179 -13.44 -24.41 23.62
CA SER A 179 -12.94 -23.07 24.03
C SER A 179 -11.63 -23.16 24.79
N GLU A 180 -11.52 -24.05 25.78
CA GLU A 180 -10.26 -24.27 26.53
C GLU A 180 -9.09 -24.66 25.59
N ARG A 181 -9.38 -25.52 24.62
CA ARG A 181 -8.38 -25.94 23.63
C ARG A 181 -7.98 -24.81 22.69
N GLU A 182 -8.91 -23.99 22.28
CA GLU A 182 -8.62 -22.82 21.45
C GLU A 182 -7.75 -21.79 22.19
N GLU A 183 -7.97 -21.63 23.49
CA GLU A 183 -7.13 -20.79 24.34
C GLU A 183 -5.73 -21.38 24.49
N GLU A 184 -5.60 -22.70 24.65
CA GLU A 184 -4.31 -23.39 24.68
C GLU A 184 -3.54 -23.24 23.37
N VAL A 185 -4.20 -23.34 22.21
CA VAL A 185 -3.60 -23.09 20.88
C VAL A 185 -3.05 -21.67 20.77
N VAL A 186 -3.84 -20.67 21.18
CA VAL A 186 -3.40 -19.27 21.17
C VAL A 186 -2.20 -19.05 22.08
N ALA A 187 -2.24 -19.59 23.30
CA ALA A 187 -1.15 -19.50 24.26
C ALA A 187 0.14 -20.16 23.71
N CYS A 188 0.03 -21.33 23.05
CA CYS A 188 1.16 -21.98 22.40
C CYS A 188 1.77 -21.10 21.29
N PHE A 189 0.95 -20.46 20.45
CA PHE A 189 1.45 -19.61 19.38
C PHE A 189 2.06 -18.30 19.89
N GLN A 190 1.48 -17.70 20.93
CA GLN A 190 2.06 -16.50 21.58
C GLN A 190 3.42 -16.84 22.20
N THR A 191 3.53 -17.97 22.89
CA THR A 191 4.80 -18.44 23.47
C THR A 191 5.83 -18.73 22.37
N ALA A 192 5.44 -19.41 21.29
CA ALA A 192 6.32 -19.69 20.16
C ALA A 192 6.85 -18.39 19.51
N CYS A 193 5.99 -17.38 19.35
CA CYS A 193 6.37 -16.06 18.81
C CYS A 193 7.40 -15.36 19.71
N VAL A 194 7.16 -15.30 21.01
CA VAL A 194 8.09 -14.70 22.00
C VAL A 194 9.44 -15.40 21.99
N LEU A 195 9.47 -16.73 21.95
CA LEU A 195 10.69 -17.52 21.90
C LEU A 195 11.44 -17.35 20.57
N ALA A 196 10.74 -17.25 19.45
CA ALA A 196 11.34 -16.96 18.14
C ALA A 196 12.04 -15.61 18.14
N GLN A 197 11.41 -14.59 18.72
CA GLN A 197 11.96 -13.26 18.86
C GLN A 197 13.22 -13.25 19.75
N LEU A 198 13.16 -13.94 20.88
CA LEU A 198 14.33 -14.09 21.77
C LEU A 198 15.49 -14.82 21.09
N TYR A 199 15.19 -15.90 20.37
CA TYR A 199 16.21 -16.64 19.61
C TYR A 199 16.90 -15.72 18.58
N LEU A 200 16.15 -14.94 17.82
CA LEU A 200 16.70 -14.03 16.81
C LEU A 200 17.56 -12.93 17.45
N GLN A 201 17.15 -12.37 18.58
CA GLN A 201 17.94 -11.36 19.30
C GLN A 201 19.25 -11.93 19.84
N GLU A 202 19.23 -13.12 20.43
CA GLU A 202 20.45 -13.76 20.93
C GLU A 202 21.37 -14.21 19.78
N LEU A 203 20.81 -14.67 18.66
CA LEU A 203 21.56 -14.98 17.44
C LEU A 203 22.31 -13.73 16.91
N GLU A 204 21.64 -12.59 16.82
CA GLU A 204 22.24 -11.33 16.39
C GLU A 204 23.39 -10.89 17.31
N LYS A 205 23.18 -10.97 18.63
CA LYS A 205 24.23 -10.69 19.61
C LYS A 205 25.47 -11.59 19.44
N THR A 206 25.26 -12.87 19.15
CA THR A 206 26.37 -13.82 18.93
C THR A 206 27.11 -13.51 17.64
N LEU A 207 26.40 -13.19 16.54
CA LEU A 207 27.00 -12.82 15.26
C LEU A 207 27.80 -11.51 15.37
N ASN A 208 27.26 -10.49 16.01
CA ASN A 208 27.93 -9.20 16.20
C ASN A 208 29.20 -9.34 17.08
N ASN A 209 29.18 -10.20 18.09
CA ASN A 209 30.35 -10.49 18.93
C ASN A 209 31.46 -11.26 18.18
N THR A 210 31.12 -12.09 17.19
CA THR A 210 32.09 -12.79 16.35
C THR A 210 32.73 -11.86 15.32
N HIS A 211 32.01 -10.91 14.75
CA HIS A 211 32.53 -9.91 13.82
C HIS A 211 33.53 -8.95 14.51
N SER A 212 33.29 -8.55 15.74
CA SER A 212 34.21 -7.66 16.49
C SER A 212 35.54 -8.32 16.87
N ARG A 213 35.65 -9.66 16.88
CA ARG A 213 36.88 -10.42 17.18
C ARG A 213 37.71 -10.81 15.94
N SER A 214 37.16 -10.68 14.72
CA SER A 214 37.77 -11.15 13.48
C SER A 214 38.47 -10.06 12.67
N ILE A 215 39.18 -9.12 13.33
CA ILE A 215 40.06 -8.15 12.67
C ILE A 215 41.45 -8.77 12.47
N LYS A 216 41.57 -9.82 11.69
CA LYS A 216 42.80 -10.22 10.96
C LYS A 216 42.55 -11.50 10.16
N GLY A 217 42.29 -11.35 8.86
CA GLY A 217 42.80 -12.27 7.85
C GLY A 217 42.22 -13.68 7.78
N SER A 218 40.93 -13.86 7.58
CA SER A 218 40.40 -14.92 6.74
C SER A 218 38.99 -14.54 6.31
N SER A 219 38.72 -14.60 5.02
CA SER A 219 37.38 -14.49 4.45
C SER A 219 36.56 -15.72 4.88
N VAL A 220 36.04 -15.68 6.11
CA VAL A 220 34.99 -16.62 6.49
C VAL A 220 33.76 -16.17 5.69
N GLN A 221 33.38 -16.98 4.71
CA GLN A 221 32.10 -16.85 4.04
C GLN A 221 31.03 -16.75 5.13
N CYS A 222 30.42 -15.56 5.27
CA CYS A 222 29.24 -15.37 6.08
C CYS A 222 28.18 -16.26 5.43
N SER A 223 27.93 -17.45 6.05
CA SER A 223 26.81 -18.27 5.61
C SER A 223 25.56 -17.43 5.81
N GLU A 224 24.87 -17.13 4.73
CA GLU A 224 23.59 -16.43 4.78
C GLU A 224 22.65 -17.29 5.64
N PHE A 225 22.25 -16.73 6.78
CA PHE A 225 21.27 -17.37 7.65
C PHE A 225 19.90 -17.22 6.99
N GLU A 226 19.34 -18.33 6.55
CA GLU A 226 17.97 -18.39 6.05
C GLU A 226 17.01 -18.74 7.20
N LEU A 227 15.89 -18.05 7.28
CA LEU A 227 14.84 -18.35 8.25
C LEU A 227 14.24 -19.72 7.95
N SER A 228 14.23 -20.66 8.93
CA SER A 228 13.61 -21.97 8.74
C SER A 228 12.08 -21.82 8.70
N TYR A 229 11.40 -22.75 7.98
CA TYR A 229 9.93 -22.77 7.89
C TYR A 229 9.24 -22.65 9.26
N PHE A 230 9.69 -23.38 10.25
CA PHE A 230 9.08 -23.34 11.58
C PHE A 230 9.34 -22.04 12.34
N LEU A 231 10.47 -21.39 12.14
CA LEU A 231 10.72 -20.09 12.75
C LEU A 231 9.84 -18.99 12.12
N GLU A 232 9.73 -19.00 10.81
CA GLU A 232 8.83 -18.08 10.11
C GLU A 232 7.38 -18.30 10.53
N ALA A 233 6.93 -19.56 10.55
CA ALA A 233 5.59 -19.91 11.01
C ALA A 233 5.36 -19.53 12.49
N ALA A 234 6.37 -19.62 13.37
CA ALA A 234 6.25 -19.21 14.77
C ALA A 234 6.02 -17.70 14.91
N LEU A 235 6.73 -16.90 14.12
CA LEU A 235 6.54 -15.44 14.11
C LEU A 235 5.16 -15.03 13.56
N GLN A 236 4.60 -15.81 12.62
CA GLN A 236 3.31 -15.50 12.00
C GLN A 236 2.11 -16.06 12.79
N SER A 237 2.25 -17.17 13.49
CA SER A 237 1.14 -17.94 14.03
C SER A 237 0.25 -17.17 15.00
N ALA A 238 0.84 -16.31 15.84
CA ALA A 238 0.11 -15.56 16.84
C ALA A 238 -0.88 -14.58 16.19
N TYR A 239 -0.42 -13.71 15.29
CA TYR A 239 -1.29 -12.71 14.67
C TYR A 239 -2.28 -13.33 13.68
N VAL A 240 -1.85 -14.32 12.89
CA VAL A 240 -2.72 -15.03 11.94
C VAL A 240 -3.90 -15.70 12.65
N THR A 241 -3.67 -16.27 13.82
CA THR A 241 -4.74 -16.90 14.61
C THR A 241 -5.73 -15.88 15.14
N HIS A 242 -5.26 -14.71 15.61
CA HIS A 242 -6.12 -13.62 16.04
C HIS A 242 -6.96 -13.07 14.88
N LEU A 243 -6.35 -12.84 13.72
CA LEU A 243 -7.07 -12.35 12.52
C LEU A 243 -8.12 -13.35 12.03
N LYS A 244 -7.78 -14.65 11.96
CA LYS A 244 -8.75 -15.72 11.59
C LYS A 244 -9.95 -15.79 12.54
N LYS A 245 -9.77 -15.45 13.81
CA LYS A 245 -10.85 -15.39 14.81
C LYS A 245 -11.62 -14.06 14.80
N GLY A 246 -11.24 -13.10 13.95
CA GLY A 246 -11.83 -11.76 13.89
C GLY A 246 -11.35 -10.80 14.98
N ASN A 247 -10.35 -11.17 15.78
CA ASN A 247 -9.76 -10.34 16.82
C ASN A 247 -8.71 -9.40 16.23
N VAL A 248 -9.12 -8.45 15.40
CA VAL A 248 -8.23 -7.55 14.64
C VAL A 248 -7.31 -6.76 15.57
N VAL A 249 -7.81 -6.23 16.67
CA VAL A 249 -7.03 -5.41 17.62
C VAL A 249 -5.86 -6.19 18.22
N GLU A 250 -6.09 -7.41 18.68
CA GLU A 250 -5.03 -8.26 19.23
C GLU A 250 -4.06 -8.76 18.12
N GLY A 251 -4.57 -9.03 16.93
CA GLY A 251 -3.76 -9.34 15.75
C GLY A 251 -2.79 -8.21 15.41
N MET A 252 -3.29 -6.98 15.32
CA MET A 252 -2.49 -5.78 15.07
C MET A 252 -1.46 -5.53 16.18
N ARG A 253 -1.84 -5.74 17.46
CA ARG A 253 -0.90 -5.62 18.59
C ARG A 253 0.26 -6.62 18.44
N SER A 254 -0.03 -7.88 18.17
CA SER A 254 0.96 -8.93 17.96
C SER A 254 1.89 -8.62 16.77
N LEU A 255 1.34 -8.09 15.67
CA LEU A 255 2.11 -7.63 14.51
C LEU A 255 3.07 -6.49 14.87
N ARG A 256 2.59 -5.47 15.59
CA ARG A 256 3.42 -4.32 16.04
C ARG A 256 4.58 -4.78 16.93
N GLU A 257 4.32 -5.70 17.87
CA GLU A 257 5.36 -6.28 18.72
C GLU A 257 6.41 -7.03 17.90
N THR A 258 5.98 -7.83 16.92
CA THR A 258 6.88 -8.57 16.04
C THR A 258 7.75 -7.64 15.18
N LEU A 259 7.18 -6.56 14.64
CA LEU A 259 7.92 -5.57 13.85
C LEU A 259 9.00 -4.82 14.65
N ARG A 260 8.82 -4.70 15.96
CA ARG A 260 9.75 -3.98 16.86
C ARG A 260 10.90 -4.82 17.39
N THR A 261 11.00 -6.10 17.04
CA THR A 261 11.95 -6.99 17.72
C THR A 261 13.30 -7.09 17.05
N VAL A 262 13.41 -7.66 15.86
CA VAL A 262 14.72 -7.92 15.22
C VAL A 262 14.72 -7.51 13.76
N GLU A 263 15.79 -6.84 13.31
CA GLU A 263 16.01 -6.53 11.90
C GLU A 263 17.34 -7.12 11.43
N THR A 264 17.26 -8.23 10.71
CA THR A 264 18.38 -8.90 10.07
C THR A 264 18.10 -9.11 8.58
N LYS A 265 19.11 -9.40 7.77
CA LYS A 265 18.90 -9.74 6.35
C LYS A 265 17.93 -10.90 6.16
N ALA A 266 17.98 -11.90 7.04
CA ALA A 266 17.10 -13.07 6.99
C ALA A 266 15.63 -12.75 7.32
N THR A 267 15.38 -11.69 8.11
CA THR A 267 14.02 -11.29 8.50
C THR A 267 13.41 -10.23 7.57
N GLN A 268 14.18 -9.66 6.65
CA GLN A 268 13.68 -8.63 5.73
C GLN A 268 12.51 -9.09 4.86
N PRO A 269 12.55 -10.24 4.15
CA PRO A 269 11.43 -10.71 3.34
C PRO A 269 10.19 -10.93 4.18
N PHE A 270 10.36 -11.49 5.38
CA PHE A 270 9.29 -11.71 6.33
C PHE A 270 8.67 -10.38 6.82
N LYS A 271 9.49 -9.37 7.15
CA LYS A 271 9.01 -8.05 7.56
C LYS A 271 8.25 -7.34 6.44
N MET A 272 8.62 -7.51 5.17
CA MET A 272 7.86 -6.99 4.04
C MET A 272 6.40 -7.47 4.07
N VAL A 273 6.20 -8.77 4.25
CA VAL A 273 4.87 -9.38 4.34
C VAL A 273 4.10 -8.84 5.56
N LEU A 274 4.77 -8.71 6.71
CA LEU A 274 4.15 -8.16 7.92
C LEU A 274 3.74 -6.69 7.78
N LEU A 275 4.61 -5.85 7.20
CA LEU A 275 4.33 -4.45 6.96
C LEU A 275 3.11 -4.27 6.05
N HIS A 276 3.03 -5.09 5.00
CA HIS A 276 1.91 -5.10 4.09
C HIS A 276 0.61 -5.52 4.79
N SER A 277 0.63 -6.64 5.52
CA SER A 277 -0.54 -7.15 6.25
C SER A 277 -1.04 -6.14 7.29
N LEU A 278 -0.13 -5.55 8.09
CA LEU A 278 -0.51 -4.56 9.08
C LEU A 278 -1.06 -3.28 8.45
N SER A 279 -0.50 -2.83 7.32
CA SER A 279 -1.00 -1.66 6.61
C SER A 279 -2.40 -1.88 6.04
N GLU A 280 -2.68 -3.08 5.54
CA GLU A 280 -4.00 -3.48 5.06
C GLU A 280 -5.02 -3.52 6.21
N ASP A 281 -4.67 -4.15 7.33
CA ASP A 281 -5.53 -4.22 8.52
C ASP A 281 -5.81 -2.83 9.10
N CYS A 282 -4.81 -1.96 9.20
CA CYS A 282 -4.97 -0.57 9.63
C CYS A 282 -5.89 0.22 8.71
N TYR A 283 -5.78 0.00 7.38
CA TYR A 283 -6.57 0.72 6.39
C TYR A 283 -8.05 0.34 6.43
N TRP A 284 -8.35 -0.97 6.56
CA TRP A 284 -9.72 -1.50 6.56
C TRP A 284 -10.38 -1.52 7.94
N SER A 285 -9.64 -1.22 9.00
CA SER A 285 -10.21 -1.18 10.36
C SER A 285 -11.29 -0.10 10.46
N PRO A 286 -12.53 -0.44 10.84
CA PRO A 286 -13.61 0.53 11.03
C PRO A 286 -13.42 1.40 12.27
N LEU A 287 -12.42 1.12 13.09
CA LEU A 287 -12.20 1.75 14.38
C LEU A 287 -11.43 3.06 14.24
N SER A 288 -12.15 4.16 14.40
CA SER A 288 -11.61 5.49 14.71
C SER A 288 -11.13 5.59 16.16
N ASP A 289 -10.86 4.47 16.82
CA ASP A 289 -10.33 4.53 18.18
C ASP A 289 -8.91 5.07 18.12
N PRO A 290 -8.60 6.10 18.93
CA PRO A 290 -7.23 6.56 19.06
C PRO A 290 -6.37 5.36 19.43
N LEU A 291 -5.23 5.23 18.75
CA LEU A 291 -4.24 4.21 19.10
C LEU A 291 -4.09 4.21 20.63
N PRO A 292 -4.29 3.07 21.33
CA PRO A 292 -4.05 3.01 22.76
C PRO A 292 -2.65 3.55 22.98
N GLU A 293 -2.56 4.56 23.85
CA GLU A 293 -1.34 5.33 24.14
C GLU A 293 -0.12 4.41 24.09
N PHE A 294 0.82 4.73 23.21
CA PHE A 294 2.11 4.05 23.09
C PHE A 294 2.89 4.03 24.41
N MET A 295 2.35 4.67 25.42
CA MET A 295 2.94 4.94 26.74
C MET A 295 2.17 4.34 27.91
N SER A 296 1.17 3.50 27.74
CA SER A 296 0.62 2.79 28.88
C SER A 296 1.53 1.63 29.26
N LYS A 297 2.30 1.91 30.29
CA LYS A 297 2.95 0.92 31.12
C LYS A 297 1.95 -0.21 31.42
N GLU A 298 2.42 -1.46 31.11
CA GLU A 298 1.90 -2.65 31.77
C GLU A 298 0.42 -2.98 31.57
N GLY A 299 0.02 -3.33 30.36
CA GLY A 299 -1.06 -4.30 30.17
C GLY A 299 -0.52 -5.69 30.52
N GLN A 300 -0.83 -6.17 31.70
CA GLN A 300 -0.51 -7.53 32.13
C GLN A 300 -1.21 -8.54 31.21
N SER A 301 -0.48 -9.06 30.24
CA SER A 301 -0.80 -10.32 29.59
C SER A 301 -0.60 -11.42 30.64
N CYS A 302 -1.66 -12.14 30.94
CA CYS A 302 -1.67 -13.31 31.83
C CYS A 302 -0.94 -14.51 31.22
N VAL A 303 0.30 -14.36 30.84
CA VAL A 303 1.22 -15.48 30.66
C VAL A 303 2.15 -15.43 31.87
N SER A 304 2.22 -16.51 32.63
CA SER A 304 3.00 -16.64 33.85
C SER A 304 4.42 -16.08 33.65
N SER A 305 4.58 -14.81 33.97
CA SER A 305 5.70 -13.93 33.57
C SER A 305 6.99 -14.19 34.31
N LEU A 306 7.07 -15.22 35.17
CA LEU A 306 8.22 -15.50 36.02
C LEU A 306 9.27 -16.40 35.36
N LEU A 307 8.93 -17.18 34.34
CA LEU A 307 9.79 -18.18 33.73
C LEU A 307 10.47 -17.72 32.43
N TRP A 308 9.92 -16.72 31.75
CA TRP A 308 10.35 -16.31 30.42
C TRP A 308 10.97 -14.92 30.43
N ARG A 309 12.12 -14.76 29.78
CA ARG A 309 12.70 -13.44 29.48
C ARG A 309 11.88 -12.85 28.32
N ARG A 310 11.46 -11.59 28.45
CA ARG A 310 10.80 -10.88 27.34
C ARG A 310 11.82 -10.41 26.31
N PRO A 311 11.51 -10.42 25.01
CA PRO A 311 12.35 -9.82 23.99
C PRO A 311 12.47 -8.31 24.22
N GLU A 312 13.64 -7.77 23.91
CA GLU A 312 13.88 -6.32 23.97
C GLU A 312 13.23 -5.67 22.75
N LEU A 313 12.42 -4.65 22.99
CA LEU A 313 11.79 -3.85 21.92
C LEU A 313 12.74 -2.71 21.54
N TYR A 314 12.86 -2.40 20.26
CA TYR A 314 13.53 -1.19 19.82
C TYR A 314 12.74 0.03 20.32
N SER A 315 13.38 0.86 21.15
CA SER A 315 12.83 2.13 21.62
C SER A 315 13.83 3.23 21.25
N ASP A 316 13.45 4.09 20.32
CA ASP A 316 14.18 5.30 19.99
C ASP A 316 13.31 6.49 20.40
N GLU A 317 13.88 7.45 21.14
CA GLU A 317 13.18 8.66 21.59
C GLU A 317 12.71 9.54 20.42
N ASN A 318 13.32 9.38 19.25
CA ASN A 318 13.00 10.10 18.01
C ASN A 318 12.13 9.30 17.03
N ALA A 319 11.59 8.14 17.44
CA ALA A 319 10.74 7.34 16.57
C ALA A 319 9.45 8.09 16.25
N TYR A 320 9.07 8.09 14.96
CA TYR A 320 7.76 8.60 14.54
C TYR A 320 6.63 7.78 15.18
N CYS A 321 5.73 8.48 15.87
CA CYS A 321 4.55 7.88 16.50
C CYS A 321 3.30 8.34 15.72
N PRO A 322 2.66 7.47 14.91
CA PRO A 322 1.44 7.80 14.19
C PRO A 322 0.31 8.14 15.18
N GLN A 323 -0.52 9.12 14.84
CA GLN A 323 -1.63 9.56 15.68
C GLN A 323 -2.90 8.73 15.41
N ASP A 324 -3.05 8.24 14.18
CA ASP A 324 -4.18 7.44 13.77
C ASP A 324 -3.74 6.20 12.93
N ASN A 325 -4.67 5.26 12.74
CA ASN A 325 -4.43 4.04 11.97
C ASN A 325 -4.10 4.33 10.50
N VAL A 326 -4.59 5.42 9.93
CA VAL A 326 -4.33 5.79 8.52
C VAL A 326 -2.91 6.33 8.36
N GLU A 327 -2.42 7.10 9.34
CA GLU A 327 -1.02 7.54 9.37
C GLU A 327 -0.07 6.37 9.57
N GLU A 328 -0.42 5.42 10.44
CA GLU A 328 0.34 4.19 10.63
C GLU A 328 0.41 3.38 9.35
N ALA A 329 -0.74 3.14 8.69
CA ALA A 329 -0.80 2.44 7.42
C ALA A 329 0.07 3.10 6.34
N LEU A 330 -0.01 4.43 6.22
CA LEU A 330 0.80 5.19 5.26
C LEU A 330 2.29 5.05 5.55
N LEU A 331 2.71 5.19 6.81
CA LEU A 331 4.12 5.01 7.21
C LEU A 331 4.61 3.61 6.86
N LEU A 332 3.84 2.57 7.22
CA LEU A 332 4.20 1.19 6.95
C LEU A 332 4.29 0.91 5.45
N LEU A 333 3.38 1.47 4.65
CA LEU A 333 3.40 1.35 3.18
C LEU A 333 4.61 2.06 2.56
N LEU A 334 4.99 3.23 3.05
CA LEU A 334 6.20 3.94 2.59
C LEU A 334 7.48 3.18 2.95
N LEU A 335 7.52 2.54 4.13
CA LEU A 335 8.62 1.65 4.51
C LEU A 335 8.67 0.42 3.59
N SER A 336 7.53 -0.20 3.31
CA SER A 336 7.41 -1.35 2.39
C SER A 336 7.84 -0.96 0.97
N GLU A 337 7.44 0.23 0.50
CA GLU A 337 7.84 0.78 -0.80
C GLU A 337 9.37 0.98 -0.86
N SER A 338 9.96 1.53 0.19
CA SER A 338 11.43 1.70 0.27
C SER A 338 12.17 0.37 0.23
N MET A 339 11.64 -0.67 0.90
CA MET A 339 12.21 -2.03 0.86
C MET A 339 12.05 -2.65 -0.52
N ALA A 340 10.86 -2.58 -1.12
CA ALA A 340 10.59 -3.09 -2.46
C ALA A 340 11.48 -2.46 -3.53
N ASN A 341 11.72 -1.14 -3.45
CA ASN A 341 12.63 -0.44 -4.36
C ASN A 341 14.09 -0.88 -4.21
N ARG A 342 14.53 -1.20 -3.00
CA ARG A 342 15.89 -1.70 -2.75
C ARG A 342 16.09 -3.10 -3.32
N ASP A 343 15.08 -3.94 -3.21
CA ASP A 343 15.14 -5.34 -3.64
C ASP A 343 14.70 -5.51 -5.11
N ALA A 344 14.35 -4.42 -5.80
CA ALA A 344 13.88 -4.42 -7.17
C ALA A 344 14.97 -4.83 -8.18
N VAL A 345 14.63 -5.75 -9.06
CA VAL A 345 15.50 -6.21 -10.15
C VAL A 345 15.36 -5.26 -11.35
N ILE A 346 16.36 -4.39 -11.55
CA ILE A 346 16.36 -3.35 -12.61
C ILE A 346 16.83 -3.90 -13.96
N SER A 347 17.55 -5.03 -13.96
CA SER A 347 18.11 -5.61 -15.19
C SER A 347 17.01 -6.01 -16.18
N ARG A 348 17.20 -5.64 -17.46
CA ARG A 348 16.33 -6.03 -18.56
C ARG A 348 16.78 -7.29 -19.29
N ALA A 349 17.82 -7.98 -18.78
CA ALA A 349 18.31 -9.21 -19.35
C ALA A 349 17.23 -10.30 -19.34
N PRO A 350 17.09 -11.09 -20.42
CA PRO A 350 16.09 -12.15 -20.50
C PRO A 350 16.25 -13.20 -19.40
N GLU A 351 17.48 -13.45 -18.95
CA GLU A 351 17.84 -14.43 -17.92
C GLU A 351 17.25 -14.07 -16.54
N GLN A 352 16.96 -12.78 -16.31
CA GLN A 352 16.41 -12.28 -15.03
C GLN A 352 14.91 -11.93 -15.12
N GLN A 353 14.22 -12.46 -16.11
CA GLN A 353 12.79 -12.18 -16.30
C GLN A 353 11.94 -12.71 -15.15
N ASP A 354 12.24 -13.90 -14.67
CA ASP A 354 11.49 -14.54 -13.57
C ASP A 354 11.71 -13.79 -12.24
N ASP A 355 12.97 -13.40 -11.96
CA ASP A 355 13.30 -12.63 -10.76
C ASP A 355 12.63 -11.25 -10.79
N ARG A 356 12.60 -10.62 -11.98
CA ARG A 356 11.89 -9.34 -12.17
C ARG A 356 10.39 -9.49 -11.98
N ALA A 357 9.77 -10.55 -12.51
CA ALA A 357 8.35 -10.82 -12.34
C ALA A 357 7.98 -11.08 -10.87
N LEU A 358 8.84 -11.77 -10.14
CA LEU A 358 8.66 -12.01 -8.71
C LEU A 358 8.75 -10.70 -7.92
N SER A 359 9.81 -9.91 -8.13
CA SER A 359 10.01 -8.60 -7.51
C SER A 359 8.85 -7.63 -7.80
N LEU A 360 8.33 -7.64 -9.04
CA LEU A 360 7.17 -6.84 -9.43
C LEU A 360 5.89 -7.27 -8.70
N ARG A 361 5.65 -8.57 -8.60
CA ARG A 361 4.47 -9.10 -7.91
C ARG A 361 4.47 -8.71 -6.44
N ASP A 362 5.64 -8.81 -5.77
CA ASP A 362 5.77 -8.48 -4.36
C ASP A 362 5.61 -6.97 -4.11
N ALA A 363 6.01 -6.13 -5.07
CA ALA A 363 5.86 -4.69 -5.00
C ALA A 363 4.45 -4.21 -5.39
N SER A 364 3.75 -4.89 -6.30
CA SER A 364 2.48 -4.39 -6.89
C SER A 364 1.41 -4.16 -5.82
N ALA A 365 1.24 -5.07 -4.88
CA ALA A 365 0.28 -4.94 -3.79
C ALA A 365 0.56 -3.70 -2.90
N VAL A 366 1.84 -3.41 -2.64
CA VAL A 366 2.26 -2.21 -1.89
C VAL A 366 1.88 -0.94 -2.65
N TYR A 367 2.14 -0.89 -3.96
CA TYR A 367 1.82 0.29 -4.77
C TYR A 367 0.32 0.49 -4.96
N ASP A 368 -0.46 -0.58 -5.05
CA ASP A 368 -1.92 -0.50 -5.11
C ASP A 368 -2.51 0.10 -3.83
N LEU A 369 -2.07 -0.37 -2.66
CA LEU A 369 -2.50 0.19 -1.38
C LEU A 369 -2.02 1.63 -1.17
N LEU A 370 -0.79 1.97 -1.60
CA LEU A 370 -0.29 3.34 -1.59
C LEU A 370 -1.15 4.26 -2.46
N SER A 371 -1.53 3.80 -3.65
CA SER A 371 -2.38 4.57 -4.57
C SER A 371 -3.74 4.87 -3.94
N ILE A 372 -4.35 3.89 -3.28
CA ILE A 372 -5.62 4.06 -2.57
C ILE A 372 -5.46 5.01 -1.37
N THR A 373 -4.46 4.79 -0.53
CA THR A 373 -4.26 5.54 0.72
C THR A 373 -3.89 7.00 0.45
N LEU A 374 -2.92 7.24 -0.43
CA LEU A 374 -2.50 8.59 -0.82
C LEU A 374 -3.58 9.32 -1.62
N GLY A 375 -4.32 8.59 -2.49
CA GLY A 375 -5.45 9.13 -3.25
C GLY A 375 -6.57 9.61 -2.33
N ARG A 376 -6.94 8.84 -1.31
CA ARG A 376 -7.96 9.25 -0.30
C ARG A 376 -7.53 10.47 0.51
N ARG A 377 -6.25 10.63 0.79
CA ARG A 377 -5.72 11.81 1.50
C ARG A 377 -5.47 13.01 0.58
N GLY A 378 -5.66 12.87 -0.72
CA GLY A 378 -5.40 13.93 -1.69
C GLY A 378 -3.90 14.23 -1.87
N GLN A 379 -3.01 13.33 -1.45
CA GLN A 379 -1.54 13.49 -1.53
C GLN A 379 -1.01 13.01 -2.89
N TYR A 380 -1.58 13.54 -3.96
CA TYR A 380 -1.28 13.10 -5.33
C TYR A 380 0.16 13.38 -5.77
N VAL A 381 0.81 14.42 -5.23
CA VAL A 381 2.22 14.72 -5.53
C VAL A 381 3.12 13.59 -5.04
N MET A 382 2.94 13.18 -3.78
CA MET A 382 3.70 12.06 -3.20
C MET A 382 3.40 10.76 -3.96
N LEU A 383 2.14 10.52 -4.33
CA LEU A 383 1.75 9.37 -5.14
C LEU A 383 2.47 9.35 -6.49
N SER A 384 2.54 10.49 -7.20
CA SER A 384 3.25 10.56 -8.48
C SER A 384 4.73 10.24 -8.34
N GLU A 385 5.39 10.71 -7.26
CA GLU A 385 6.80 10.41 -6.99
C GLU A 385 7.04 8.93 -6.67
N CYS A 386 6.14 8.28 -5.90
CA CYS A 386 6.20 6.85 -5.63
C CYS A 386 6.06 6.04 -6.93
N LEU A 387 5.07 6.38 -7.77
CA LEU A 387 4.83 5.68 -9.04
C LEU A 387 5.99 5.90 -10.04
N GLU A 388 6.59 7.08 -10.09
CA GLU A 388 7.81 7.32 -10.91
C GLU A 388 8.98 6.44 -10.46
N ARG A 389 9.13 6.17 -9.16
CA ARG A 389 10.13 5.23 -8.65
C ARG A 389 9.82 3.78 -9.07
N ALA A 390 8.56 3.38 -8.97
CA ALA A 390 8.10 2.05 -9.39
C ALA A 390 8.36 1.78 -10.86
N LEU A 391 8.13 2.76 -11.74
CA LEU A 391 8.36 2.63 -13.17
C LEU A 391 9.83 2.43 -13.58
N LYS A 392 10.79 2.60 -12.67
CA LYS A 392 12.20 2.30 -12.95
C LYS A 392 12.44 0.79 -13.15
N PHE A 393 11.68 -0.05 -12.47
CA PHE A 393 11.77 -1.52 -12.59
C PHE A 393 10.54 -2.14 -13.27
N ALA A 394 9.35 -1.51 -13.12
CA ALA A 394 8.09 -1.98 -13.69
C ALA A 394 7.68 -1.19 -14.94
N PHE A 395 8.64 -0.93 -15.84
CA PHE A 395 8.47 -0.07 -17.00
C PHE A 395 7.50 -0.59 -18.07
N ASP A 396 7.16 -1.88 -18.05
CA ASP A 396 6.24 -2.52 -19.01
C ASP A 396 4.80 -2.59 -18.45
N GLU A 397 4.57 -2.18 -17.19
CA GLU A 397 3.28 -2.32 -16.54
C GLU A 397 2.35 -1.14 -16.82
N PHE A 398 1.35 -1.40 -17.66
CA PHE A 398 0.35 -0.39 -18.07
C PHE A 398 -0.36 0.27 -16.89
N HIS A 399 -0.78 -0.49 -15.88
CA HIS A 399 -1.58 0.05 -14.78
C HIS A 399 -0.82 1.08 -13.96
N LEU A 400 0.50 0.92 -13.76
CA LEU A 400 1.33 1.91 -13.07
C LEU A 400 1.49 3.20 -13.89
N TRP A 401 1.67 3.09 -15.21
CA TRP A 401 1.68 4.25 -16.09
C TRP A 401 0.35 5.00 -16.06
N TYR A 402 -0.77 4.26 -16.09
CA TYR A 402 -2.09 4.86 -16.05
C TYR A 402 -2.40 5.53 -14.70
N GLN A 403 -2.05 4.89 -13.57
CA GLN A 403 -2.15 5.47 -12.24
C GLN A 403 -1.30 6.74 -12.11
N LEU A 404 -0.09 6.73 -12.67
CA LEU A 404 0.76 7.93 -12.73
C LEU A 404 0.09 9.05 -13.52
N ALA A 405 -0.47 8.77 -14.68
CA ALA A 405 -1.22 9.76 -15.46
C ALA A 405 -2.37 10.36 -14.66
N LEU A 406 -3.17 9.53 -13.99
CA LEU A 406 -4.28 9.98 -13.15
C LEU A 406 -3.81 10.83 -11.96
N SER A 407 -2.72 10.44 -11.30
CA SER A 407 -2.14 11.21 -10.20
C SER A 407 -1.65 12.58 -10.67
N MET A 408 -1.04 12.66 -11.85
CA MET A 408 -0.62 13.91 -12.47
C MET A 408 -1.79 14.81 -12.86
N VAL A 409 -2.90 14.21 -13.35
CA VAL A 409 -4.15 14.95 -13.59
C VAL A 409 -4.68 15.55 -12.29
N ALA A 410 -4.69 14.77 -11.22
CA ALA A 410 -5.15 15.23 -9.91
C ALA A 410 -4.25 16.32 -9.30
N CYS A 411 -2.94 16.29 -9.60
CA CYS A 411 -1.99 17.36 -9.25
C CYS A 411 -2.12 18.62 -10.12
N GLY A 412 -2.96 18.60 -11.17
CA GLY A 412 -3.04 19.68 -12.14
C GLY A 412 -1.88 19.74 -13.15
N LYS A 413 -0.98 18.76 -13.14
CA LYS A 413 0.15 18.67 -14.10
C LYS A 413 -0.31 18.08 -15.45
N SER A 414 -1.33 18.70 -16.06
CA SER A 414 -2.01 18.17 -17.26
C SER A 414 -1.08 17.92 -18.44
N ALA A 415 -0.07 18.78 -18.67
CA ALA A 415 0.88 18.61 -19.76
C ALA A 415 1.74 17.35 -19.61
N HIS A 416 2.21 17.07 -18.38
CA HIS A 416 2.95 15.86 -18.09
C HIS A 416 2.04 14.62 -18.16
N ALA A 417 0.80 14.74 -17.68
CA ALA A 417 -0.19 13.66 -17.78
C ALA A 417 -0.43 13.23 -19.24
N VAL A 418 -0.56 14.19 -20.17
CA VAL A 418 -0.69 13.87 -21.61
C VAL A 418 0.54 13.14 -22.16
N SER A 419 1.75 13.52 -21.70
CA SER A 419 2.98 12.82 -22.11
C SER A 419 3.00 11.38 -21.62
N VAL A 420 2.58 11.15 -20.37
CA VAL A 420 2.46 9.80 -19.78
C VAL A 420 1.36 8.99 -20.49
N LEU A 421 0.22 9.60 -20.80
CA LEU A 421 -0.87 8.93 -21.54
C LEU A 421 -0.44 8.49 -22.94
N ARG A 422 0.49 9.21 -23.59
CA ARG A 422 1.09 8.74 -24.86
C ARG A 422 1.85 7.43 -24.70
N GLU A 423 2.57 7.25 -23.58
CA GLU A 423 3.24 5.98 -23.29
C GLU A 423 2.22 4.88 -22.97
N CYS A 424 1.16 5.20 -22.23
CA CYS A 424 0.03 4.28 -22.00
C CYS A 424 -0.59 3.80 -23.32
N ALA A 425 -0.80 4.69 -24.29
CA ALA A 425 -1.36 4.36 -25.59
C ALA A 425 -0.44 3.45 -26.42
N LYS A 426 0.90 3.52 -26.24
CA LYS A 426 1.83 2.60 -26.86
C LYS A 426 1.76 1.19 -26.26
N LEU A 427 1.55 1.10 -24.94
CA LEU A 427 1.44 -0.17 -24.23
C LEU A 427 0.11 -0.88 -24.52
N ARG A 428 -0.98 -0.11 -24.64
CA ARG A 428 -2.32 -0.62 -24.98
C ARG A 428 -2.98 0.23 -26.05
N PRO A 429 -2.64 0.01 -27.33
CA PRO A 429 -3.16 0.82 -28.46
C PRO A 429 -4.65 0.61 -28.71
N ALA A 430 -5.24 -0.50 -28.30
CA ALA A 430 -6.64 -0.81 -28.48
C ALA A 430 -7.55 -0.28 -27.36
N ASP A 431 -7.02 0.35 -26.33
CA ASP A 431 -7.80 0.88 -25.21
C ASP A 431 -8.29 2.31 -25.52
N PRO A 432 -9.61 2.54 -25.77
CA PRO A 432 -10.12 3.84 -26.13
C PRO A 432 -10.13 4.85 -24.96
N THR A 433 -10.02 4.38 -23.72
CA THR A 433 -10.08 5.23 -22.52
C THR A 433 -8.88 6.16 -22.41
N VAL A 434 -7.72 5.69 -22.83
CA VAL A 434 -6.45 6.43 -22.77
C VAL A 434 -6.46 7.66 -23.68
N PRO A 435 -6.69 7.51 -25.01
CA PRO A 435 -6.76 8.67 -25.90
C PRO A 435 -7.95 9.57 -25.61
N LEU A 436 -9.07 9.04 -25.08
CA LEU A 436 -10.20 9.85 -24.67
C LEU A 436 -9.86 10.77 -23.49
N LEU A 437 -9.17 10.25 -22.48
CA LEU A 437 -8.68 11.05 -21.36
C LEU A 437 -7.64 12.09 -21.82
N ALA A 438 -6.74 11.73 -22.72
CA ALA A 438 -5.78 12.65 -23.30
C ALA A 438 -6.47 13.78 -24.09
N ALA A 439 -7.48 13.44 -24.90
CA ALA A 439 -8.31 14.43 -25.61
C ALA A 439 -9.01 15.40 -24.63
N LYS A 440 -9.61 14.87 -23.56
CA LYS A 440 -10.25 15.69 -22.51
C LYS A 440 -9.28 16.69 -21.87
N LEU A 441 -8.04 16.28 -21.58
CA LEU A 441 -7.01 17.15 -21.02
C LEU A 441 -6.52 18.20 -22.03
N CYS A 442 -6.37 17.81 -23.29
CA CYS A 442 -5.95 18.72 -24.35
C CYS A 442 -7.03 19.77 -24.65
N ILE A 443 -8.29 19.40 -24.67
CA ILE A 443 -9.43 20.29 -24.96
C ILE A 443 -9.70 21.24 -23.79
N GLY A 444 -9.69 20.71 -22.55
CA GLY A 444 -10.03 21.47 -21.36
C GLY A 444 -8.87 22.33 -20.84
N PRO A 445 -8.04 21.83 -19.89
CA PRO A 445 -7.07 22.65 -19.17
C PRO A 445 -5.90 23.15 -20.01
N LEU A 446 -5.52 22.43 -21.09
CA LEU A 446 -4.33 22.78 -21.89
C LEU A 446 -4.64 23.65 -23.11
N HIS A 447 -5.86 23.62 -23.59
CA HIS A 447 -6.26 24.28 -24.86
C HIS A 447 -5.36 23.92 -26.06
N TRP A 448 -4.87 22.65 -26.08
CA TRP A 448 -4.08 22.11 -27.18
C TRP A 448 -4.99 21.45 -28.22
N LEU A 449 -5.75 22.27 -28.95
CA LEU A 449 -6.86 21.82 -29.80
C LEU A 449 -6.42 20.88 -30.92
N GLU A 450 -5.25 21.11 -31.55
CA GLU A 450 -4.73 20.22 -32.59
C GLU A 450 -4.41 18.82 -32.05
N GLN A 451 -3.86 18.74 -30.83
CA GLN A 451 -3.59 17.46 -30.19
C GLN A 451 -4.88 16.79 -29.69
N GLY A 452 -5.84 17.60 -29.19
CA GLY A 452 -7.17 17.14 -28.83
C GLY A 452 -7.90 16.49 -30.02
N GLU A 453 -7.82 17.12 -31.19
CA GLU A 453 -8.33 16.59 -32.47
C GLU A 453 -7.69 15.25 -32.81
N HIS A 454 -6.35 15.16 -32.71
CA HIS A 454 -5.61 13.94 -33.00
C HIS A 454 -6.05 12.77 -32.09
N PHE A 455 -6.11 13.00 -30.78
CA PHE A 455 -6.53 11.97 -29.83
C PHE A 455 -8.00 11.56 -30.01
N ALA A 456 -8.90 12.53 -30.27
CA ALA A 456 -10.30 12.21 -30.55
C ALA A 456 -10.45 11.37 -31.83
N LYS A 457 -9.70 11.67 -32.89
CA LYS A 457 -9.66 10.86 -34.09
C LYS A 457 -9.11 9.46 -33.85
N THR A 458 -8.09 9.32 -33.01
CA THR A 458 -7.55 8.01 -32.62
C THR A 458 -8.63 7.13 -31.99
N VAL A 459 -9.54 7.70 -31.15
CA VAL A 459 -10.68 6.94 -30.60
C VAL A 459 -11.66 6.54 -31.71
N ILE A 460 -11.93 7.43 -32.65
CA ILE A 460 -12.85 7.17 -33.77
C ILE A 460 -12.32 6.11 -34.72
N ASP A 461 -11.00 6.13 -34.97
CA ASP A 461 -10.32 5.18 -35.86
C ASP A 461 -10.35 3.73 -35.31
N LEU A 462 -10.57 3.53 -34.00
CA LEU A 462 -10.82 2.21 -33.42
C LEU A 462 -12.16 1.62 -33.82
N GLY A 463 -13.10 2.45 -34.30
CA GLY A 463 -14.40 2.00 -34.80
C GLY A 463 -15.23 1.25 -33.77
N GLU A 464 -15.72 0.07 -34.10
CA GLU A 464 -16.58 -0.75 -33.23
C GLU A 464 -15.83 -1.24 -31.98
N ASP A 465 -14.50 -1.39 -32.03
CA ASP A 465 -13.69 -1.80 -30.88
C ASP A 465 -13.70 -0.74 -29.76
N ALA A 466 -14.00 0.50 -30.07
CA ALA A 466 -14.14 1.56 -29.06
C ALA A 466 -15.44 1.45 -28.23
N GLY A 467 -16.44 0.66 -28.66
CA GLY A 467 -17.69 0.45 -27.95
C GLY A 467 -18.40 1.77 -27.56
N GLU A 468 -18.80 1.91 -26.31
CA GLU A 468 -19.47 3.12 -25.79
C GLU A 468 -18.57 4.38 -25.85
N SER A 469 -17.25 4.22 -25.94
CA SER A 469 -16.32 5.34 -26.04
C SER A 469 -16.32 6.00 -27.42
N LEU A 470 -16.88 5.35 -28.44
CA LEU A 470 -16.96 5.90 -29.78
C LEU A 470 -17.80 7.20 -29.83
N ALA A 471 -18.95 7.20 -29.18
CA ALA A 471 -19.81 8.37 -29.10
C ALA A 471 -19.12 9.54 -28.37
N LYS A 472 -18.35 9.23 -27.29
CA LYS A 472 -17.54 10.21 -26.56
C LYS A 472 -16.35 10.73 -27.38
N GLY A 473 -15.81 9.90 -28.27
CA GLY A 473 -14.79 10.30 -29.24
C GLY A 473 -15.31 11.34 -30.22
N TYR A 474 -16.51 11.12 -30.79
CA TYR A 474 -17.20 12.11 -31.64
C TYR A 474 -17.56 13.38 -30.87
N LEU A 475 -18.00 13.24 -29.60
CA LEU A 475 -18.26 14.40 -28.73
C LEU A 475 -16.99 15.24 -28.54
N ALA A 476 -15.87 14.60 -28.21
CA ALA A 476 -14.59 15.28 -28.03
C ALA A 476 -14.13 15.98 -29.31
N LEU A 477 -14.30 15.33 -30.47
CA LEU A 477 -13.96 15.92 -31.76
C LEU A 477 -14.86 17.13 -32.08
N GLY A 478 -16.17 17.03 -31.83
CA GLY A 478 -17.12 18.12 -32.01
C GLY A 478 -16.80 19.33 -31.14
N LEU A 479 -16.46 19.10 -29.85
CA LEU A 479 -16.03 20.14 -28.94
C LEU A 479 -14.73 20.81 -29.39
N THR A 480 -13.80 20.02 -29.93
CA THR A 480 -12.54 20.56 -30.47
C THR A 480 -12.79 21.50 -31.64
N TYR A 481 -13.63 21.11 -32.60
CA TYR A 481 -13.98 21.97 -33.73
C TYR A 481 -14.76 23.20 -33.30
N SER A 482 -15.64 23.10 -32.30
CA SER A 482 -16.36 24.23 -31.72
C SER A 482 -15.42 25.26 -31.10
N LEU A 483 -14.39 24.81 -30.37
CA LEU A 483 -13.38 25.69 -29.76
C LEU A 483 -12.47 26.28 -30.84
N GLN A 484 -12.01 25.51 -31.83
CA GLN A 484 -11.26 26.00 -32.96
C GLN A 484 -12.04 27.09 -33.76
N ALA A 485 -13.37 26.93 -33.89
CA ALA A 485 -14.24 27.90 -34.51
C ALA A 485 -14.29 29.24 -33.69
N THR A 486 -14.24 29.11 -32.36
CA THR A 486 -14.22 30.27 -31.46
C THR A 486 -12.90 31.05 -31.57
N ASP A 487 -11.79 30.34 -31.75
CA ASP A 487 -10.45 30.93 -31.89
C ASP A 487 -10.17 31.44 -33.32
N ALA A 488 -10.97 31.01 -34.30
CA ALA A 488 -10.77 31.38 -35.70
C ALA A 488 -11.05 32.90 -35.94
N THR A 489 -10.11 33.57 -36.57
CA THR A 489 -10.21 35.03 -36.91
C THR A 489 -11.00 35.28 -38.18
N LEU A 490 -11.01 34.31 -39.11
CA LEU A 490 -11.70 34.46 -40.41
C LEU A 490 -13.11 33.85 -40.35
N LYS A 491 -14.11 34.63 -40.74
CA LYS A 491 -15.52 34.18 -40.71
C LYS A 491 -15.75 32.91 -41.54
N GLY A 492 -15.10 32.77 -42.70
CA GLY A 492 -15.25 31.56 -43.55
C GLY A 492 -14.75 30.30 -42.88
N THR A 493 -13.59 30.36 -42.18
CA THR A 493 -13.05 29.23 -41.43
C THR A 493 -13.89 28.92 -40.19
N GLN A 494 -14.46 29.96 -39.55
CA GLN A 494 -15.37 29.81 -38.43
C GLN A 494 -16.65 29.04 -38.85
N ASP A 495 -17.25 29.45 -39.96
CA ASP A 495 -18.47 28.81 -40.47
C ASP A 495 -18.20 27.35 -40.88
N GLU A 496 -17.07 27.06 -41.50
CA GLU A 496 -16.67 25.69 -41.84
C GLU A 496 -16.44 24.81 -40.60
N LEU A 497 -15.75 25.31 -39.59
CA LEU A 497 -15.48 24.61 -38.34
C LEU A 497 -16.78 24.38 -37.54
N ASN A 498 -17.67 25.36 -37.47
CA ASN A 498 -18.98 25.24 -36.86
C ASN A 498 -19.84 24.16 -37.55
N LYS A 499 -19.79 24.09 -38.89
CA LYS A 499 -20.47 23.02 -39.65
C LYS A 499 -19.92 21.64 -39.33
N LYS A 500 -18.55 21.51 -39.27
CA LYS A 500 -17.93 20.24 -38.88
C LYS A 500 -18.28 19.86 -37.45
N ALA A 501 -18.27 20.82 -36.50
CA ALA A 501 -18.66 20.61 -35.11
C ALA A 501 -20.11 20.06 -35.02
N LEU A 502 -21.04 20.68 -35.75
CA LEU A 502 -22.43 20.24 -35.76
C LEU A 502 -22.57 18.81 -36.28
N GLN A 503 -21.97 18.50 -37.44
CA GLN A 503 -22.01 17.17 -38.04
C GLN A 503 -21.43 16.07 -37.13
N THR A 504 -20.34 16.39 -36.44
CA THR A 504 -19.71 15.44 -35.52
C THR A 504 -20.52 15.23 -34.23
N LEU A 505 -21.16 16.27 -33.69
CA LEU A 505 -22.06 16.17 -32.54
C LEU A 505 -23.38 15.45 -32.87
N GLU A 506 -23.94 15.68 -34.06
CA GLU A 506 -25.10 14.93 -34.58
C GLU A 506 -24.74 13.43 -34.67
N ARG A 507 -23.54 13.12 -35.18
CA ARG A 507 -23.10 11.73 -35.26
C ARG A 507 -22.90 11.12 -33.85
N ALA A 508 -22.37 11.87 -32.88
CA ALA A 508 -22.30 11.43 -31.50
C ALA A 508 -23.67 11.09 -30.92
N ARG A 509 -24.68 11.92 -31.19
CA ARG A 509 -26.07 11.72 -30.76
C ARG A 509 -26.71 10.48 -31.41
N GLU A 510 -26.46 10.25 -32.69
CA GLU A 510 -26.94 9.02 -33.36
C GLU A 510 -26.42 7.74 -32.71
N LEU A 511 -25.19 7.76 -32.22
CA LEU A 511 -24.54 6.63 -31.56
C LEU A 511 -25.01 6.44 -30.11
N ALA A 512 -25.31 7.53 -29.42
CA ALA A 512 -25.76 7.50 -28.02
C ALA A 512 -26.88 8.52 -27.78
N PRO A 513 -28.10 8.20 -28.16
CA PRO A 513 -29.25 9.12 -28.09
C PRO A 513 -29.70 9.41 -26.65
N GLU A 514 -29.37 8.55 -25.70
CA GLU A 514 -29.74 8.68 -24.29
C GLU A 514 -28.68 9.37 -23.41
N ASP A 515 -27.56 9.85 -23.98
CA ASP A 515 -26.53 10.57 -23.24
C ASP A 515 -26.89 12.06 -23.13
N PRO A 516 -27.31 12.56 -21.95
CA PRO A 516 -27.71 13.95 -21.76
C PRO A 516 -26.54 14.94 -22.00
N GLN A 517 -25.30 14.51 -21.83
CA GLN A 517 -24.14 15.38 -22.09
C GLN A 517 -23.97 15.65 -23.58
N ILE A 518 -24.12 14.64 -24.42
CA ILE A 518 -24.03 14.80 -25.88
C ILE A 518 -25.12 15.74 -26.36
N ILE A 519 -26.36 15.56 -25.89
CA ILE A 519 -27.49 16.40 -26.25
C ILE A 519 -27.29 17.85 -25.78
N LEU A 520 -26.77 18.05 -24.57
CA LEU A 520 -26.42 19.38 -24.06
C LEU A 520 -25.42 20.10 -24.95
N TYR A 521 -24.32 19.43 -25.34
CA TYR A 521 -23.29 20.08 -26.18
C TYR A 521 -23.74 20.28 -27.61
N LEU A 522 -24.60 19.44 -28.13
CA LEU A 522 -25.30 19.66 -29.42
C LEU A 522 -26.19 20.90 -29.32
N SER A 523 -27.01 21.03 -28.27
CA SER A 523 -27.84 22.21 -28.03
C SER A 523 -26.99 23.49 -27.90
N LEU A 524 -25.86 23.42 -27.23
CA LEU A 524 -24.93 24.53 -27.14
C LEU A 524 -24.36 24.91 -28.49
N GLN A 525 -23.98 23.95 -29.33
CA GLN A 525 -23.47 24.21 -30.68
C GLN A 525 -24.55 24.83 -31.57
N LEU A 526 -25.80 24.36 -31.51
CA LEU A 526 -26.94 24.95 -32.19
C LEU A 526 -27.18 26.40 -31.76
N ALA A 527 -27.06 26.68 -30.46
CA ALA A 527 -27.16 28.01 -29.94
C ALA A 527 -26.04 28.93 -30.48
N LEU A 528 -24.79 28.47 -30.57
CA LEU A 528 -23.68 29.20 -31.18
C LEU A 528 -23.92 29.56 -32.66
N VAL A 529 -24.56 28.64 -33.42
CA VAL A 529 -24.94 28.85 -34.81
C VAL A 529 -26.24 29.67 -34.95
N ARG A 530 -26.83 30.10 -33.82
CA ARG A 530 -28.08 30.88 -33.74
C ARG A 530 -29.36 30.11 -34.13
N GLN A 531 -29.34 28.80 -34.11
CA GLN A 531 -30.52 27.94 -34.26
C GLN A 531 -31.19 27.74 -32.89
N ILE A 532 -31.79 28.79 -32.35
CA ILE A 532 -32.27 28.82 -30.97
C ILE A 532 -33.45 27.87 -30.73
N SER A 533 -34.36 27.77 -31.69
CA SER A 533 -35.54 26.90 -31.56
C SER A 533 -35.13 25.44 -31.42
N ASP A 534 -34.22 24.98 -32.27
CA ASP A 534 -33.75 23.61 -32.31
C ASP A 534 -32.90 23.32 -31.05
N ALA A 535 -32.12 24.32 -30.60
CA ALA A 535 -31.34 24.23 -29.35
C ALA A 535 -32.27 24.04 -28.13
N ILE A 536 -33.39 24.73 -28.04
CA ILE A 536 -34.35 24.60 -26.94
C ILE A 536 -35.00 23.21 -26.95
N GLU A 537 -35.40 22.72 -28.15
CA GLU A 537 -36.03 21.40 -28.31
C GLU A 537 -35.09 20.28 -27.79
N HIS A 538 -33.85 20.26 -28.26
CA HIS A 538 -32.86 19.29 -27.79
C HIS A 538 -32.52 19.44 -26.30
N LEU A 539 -32.50 20.66 -25.81
CA LEU A 539 -32.18 20.91 -24.39
C LEU A 539 -33.34 20.42 -23.49
N GLN A 540 -34.58 20.54 -23.94
CA GLN A 540 -35.74 19.97 -23.25
C GLN A 540 -35.67 18.44 -23.21
N GLU A 541 -35.20 17.80 -24.27
CA GLU A 541 -34.91 16.36 -24.30
C GLU A 541 -33.82 15.98 -23.27
N ALA A 542 -32.72 16.74 -23.22
CA ALA A 542 -31.67 16.53 -22.22
C ALA A 542 -32.18 16.66 -20.77
N LEU A 543 -33.05 17.63 -20.50
CA LEU A 543 -33.66 17.86 -19.20
C LEU A 543 -34.70 16.80 -18.83
N GLN A 544 -35.33 16.12 -19.82
CA GLN A 544 -36.18 14.94 -19.55
C GLN A 544 -35.36 13.78 -19.06
N LEU A 545 -34.14 13.58 -19.60
CA LEU A 545 -33.21 12.52 -19.18
C LEU A 545 -32.55 12.85 -17.84
N CYS A 546 -32.17 14.11 -17.65
CA CYS A 546 -31.49 14.58 -16.43
C CYS A 546 -32.08 15.93 -15.95
N PRO A 547 -33.18 15.93 -15.18
CA PRO A 547 -33.87 17.14 -14.76
C PRO A 547 -33.07 18.13 -13.91
N HIS A 548 -32.08 17.62 -13.20
CA HIS A 548 -31.26 18.39 -12.24
C HIS A 548 -29.89 18.79 -12.79
N ASP A 549 -29.63 18.67 -14.11
CA ASP A 549 -28.33 19.08 -14.65
C ASP A 549 -28.22 20.61 -14.66
N ILE A 550 -27.28 21.13 -13.86
CA ILE A 550 -27.00 22.55 -13.67
C ILE A 550 -26.66 23.26 -14.99
N ASN A 551 -25.93 22.57 -15.90
CA ASN A 551 -25.50 23.16 -17.15
C ASN A 551 -26.66 23.29 -18.14
N SER A 552 -27.52 22.29 -18.18
CA SER A 552 -28.74 22.29 -19.02
C SER A 552 -29.74 23.37 -18.56
N LEU A 553 -29.95 23.49 -17.24
CA LEU A 553 -30.82 24.56 -16.70
C LEU A 553 -30.24 25.96 -16.96
N HIS A 554 -28.93 26.12 -16.81
CA HIS A 554 -28.25 27.39 -17.10
C HIS A 554 -28.37 27.76 -18.58
N LEU A 555 -28.10 26.82 -19.50
CA LEU A 555 -28.24 27.04 -20.93
C LEU A 555 -29.67 27.39 -21.31
N LEU A 556 -30.69 26.72 -20.74
CA LEU A 556 -32.08 27.03 -20.99
C LEU A 556 -32.44 28.46 -20.61
N ALA A 557 -31.98 28.92 -19.46
CA ALA A 557 -32.17 30.30 -19.02
C ALA A 557 -31.51 31.29 -19.96
N LEU A 558 -30.29 31.00 -20.45
CA LEU A 558 -29.61 31.86 -21.44
C LEU A 558 -30.37 31.90 -22.77
N LEU A 559 -30.91 30.75 -23.25
CA LEU A 559 -31.68 30.68 -24.49
C LEU A 559 -32.99 31.50 -24.38
N PHE A 560 -33.70 31.42 -23.26
CA PHE A 560 -34.88 32.22 -23.01
C PHE A 560 -34.51 33.73 -22.95
N SER A 561 -33.40 34.08 -22.31
CA SER A 561 -32.89 35.44 -22.29
C SER A 561 -32.58 35.97 -23.69
N ALA A 562 -32.03 35.12 -24.57
CA ALA A 562 -31.74 35.45 -25.96
C ALA A 562 -33.02 35.75 -26.77
N GLN A 563 -34.11 35.06 -26.47
CA GLN A 563 -35.44 35.35 -27.05
C GLN A 563 -36.12 36.54 -26.37
N LYS A 564 -35.46 37.24 -25.42
CA LYS A 564 -36.04 38.33 -24.61
C LYS A 564 -37.18 37.89 -23.67
N HIS A 565 -37.32 36.61 -23.41
CA HIS A 565 -38.24 36.03 -22.44
C HIS A 565 -37.61 36.01 -21.03
N TYR A 566 -37.47 37.23 -20.45
CA TYR A 566 -36.70 37.39 -19.18
C TYR A 566 -37.38 36.75 -17.98
N GLN A 567 -38.75 36.75 -17.92
CA GLN A 567 -39.47 36.18 -16.80
C GLN A 567 -39.30 34.65 -16.75
N PRO A 568 -39.53 33.87 -17.83
CA PRO A 568 -39.26 32.45 -17.88
C PRO A 568 -37.78 32.13 -17.62
N ALA A 569 -36.83 32.97 -18.07
CA ALA A 569 -35.41 32.81 -17.77
C ALA A 569 -35.14 32.91 -16.28
N LEU A 570 -35.72 33.90 -15.60
CA LEU A 570 -35.61 34.09 -14.16
C LEU A 570 -36.25 32.93 -13.39
N ASP A 571 -37.38 32.41 -13.81
CA ASP A 571 -38.04 31.26 -13.15
C ASP A 571 -37.17 30.01 -13.21
N VAL A 572 -36.54 29.72 -14.35
CA VAL A 572 -35.57 28.61 -14.48
C VAL A 572 -34.34 28.84 -13.59
N ILE A 573 -33.78 30.05 -13.59
CA ILE A 573 -32.63 30.34 -12.72
C ILE A 573 -32.99 30.27 -11.24
N HIS A 574 -34.20 30.70 -10.84
CA HIS A 574 -34.63 30.55 -9.45
C HIS A 574 -34.71 29.09 -9.04
N MET A 575 -35.25 28.19 -9.89
CA MET A 575 -35.26 26.76 -9.64
C MET A 575 -33.81 26.20 -9.54
N ALA A 576 -32.95 26.56 -10.47
CA ALA A 576 -31.57 26.10 -10.47
C ALA A 576 -30.76 26.59 -9.27
N VAL A 577 -30.95 27.84 -8.81
CA VAL A 577 -30.30 28.40 -7.62
C VAL A 577 -30.87 27.77 -6.32
N ALA A 578 -32.14 27.37 -6.29
CA ALA A 578 -32.69 26.68 -5.15
C ALA A 578 -32.02 25.30 -4.91
N GLU A 579 -31.63 24.60 -5.99
CA GLU A 579 -30.90 23.33 -5.90
C GLU A 579 -29.39 23.53 -5.73
N TYR A 580 -28.83 24.56 -6.39
CA TYR A 580 -27.40 24.85 -6.39
C TYR A 580 -27.09 26.27 -5.89
N PRO A 581 -27.32 26.54 -4.57
CA PRO A 581 -27.21 27.90 -4.02
C PRO A 581 -25.80 28.47 -4.05
N GLU A 582 -24.78 27.61 -4.13
CA GLU A 582 -23.35 28.00 -4.16
C GLU A 582 -22.80 28.25 -5.58
N SER A 583 -23.61 28.08 -6.63
CA SER A 583 -23.16 28.23 -8.00
C SER A 583 -23.05 29.71 -8.38
N PHE A 584 -21.80 30.23 -8.44
CA PHE A 584 -21.52 31.62 -8.84
C PHE A 584 -21.97 31.92 -10.26
N SER A 585 -21.89 30.97 -11.20
CA SER A 585 -22.31 31.19 -12.60
C SER A 585 -23.82 31.45 -12.72
N LEU A 586 -24.63 30.67 -11.98
CA LEU A 586 -26.08 30.86 -11.94
C LEU A 586 -26.45 32.18 -11.27
N LEU A 587 -25.83 32.48 -10.13
CA LEU A 587 -26.05 33.73 -9.41
C LEU A 587 -25.65 34.98 -10.26
N PHE A 588 -24.56 34.88 -10.99
CA PHE A 588 -24.13 35.96 -11.89
C PHE A 588 -25.13 36.18 -13.03
N THR A 589 -25.60 35.09 -13.62
CA THR A 589 -26.66 35.21 -14.67
C THR A 589 -27.96 35.78 -14.09
N LYS A 590 -28.32 35.35 -12.85
CA LYS A 590 -29.46 35.92 -12.11
C LYS A 590 -29.34 37.40 -11.94
N VAL A 591 -28.19 37.92 -11.47
CA VAL A 591 -27.92 39.36 -11.32
C VAL A 591 -28.15 40.11 -12.63
N LYS A 592 -27.63 39.59 -13.74
CA LYS A 592 -27.79 40.23 -15.05
C LYS A 592 -29.24 40.26 -15.51
N LEU A 593 -29.99 39.16 -15.33
CA LEU A 593 -31.40 39.08 -15.69
C LEU A 593 -32.28 39.96 -14.81
N GLU A 594 -32.02 40.02 -13.50
CA GLU A 594 -32.71 40.92 -12.58
C GLU A 594 -32.47 42.37 -12.93
N TRP A 595 -31.22 42.75 -13.22
CA TRP A 595 -30.89 44.10 -13.64
C TRP A 595 -31.63 44.54 -14.91
N MET A 596 -31.72 43.64 -15.91
CA MET A 596 -32.39 43.93 -17.16
C MET A 596 -33.90 43.98 -17.05
N HIS A 597 -34.51 43.16 -16.20
CA HIS A 597 -35.97 42.97 -16.14
C HIS A 597 -36.62 43.67 -14.92
N ARG A 598 -35.99 43.61 -13.73
CA ARG A 598 -36.58 44.09 -12.48
C ARG A 598 -35.92 45.37 -11.95
N GLY A 599 -34.75 45.71 -12.49
CA GLY A 599 -34.00 46.87 -12.10
C GLY A 599 -32.84 46.64 -11.16
N PRO A 600 -32.07 47.68 -10.81
CA PRO A 600 -30.80 47.57 -10.10
C PRO A 600 -30.96 47.16 -8.62
N GLU A 601 -32.10 47.41 -7.98
CA GLU A 601 -32.28 47.19 -6.54
C GLU A 601 -32.28 45.66 -6.23
N GLU A 602 -33.01 44.87 -6.99
CA GLU A 602 -33.03 43.40 -6.81
C GLU A 602 -31.68 42.78 -7.16
N ALA A 603 -31.06 43.21 -8.25
CA ALA A 603 -29.73 42.78 -8.64
C ALA A 603 -28.67 43.02 -7.56
N LEU A 604 -28.74 44.15 -6.82
CA LEU A 604 -27.85 44.44 -5.71
C LEU A 604 -28.03 43.48 -4.54
N VAL A 605 -29.25 42.99 -4.28
CA VAL A 605 -29.50 42.01 -3.22
C VAL A 605 -28.80 40.67 -3.57
N THR A 606 -28.94 40.20 -4.81
CA THR A 606 -28.25 39.00 -5.27
C THR A 606 -26.72 39.17 -5.27
N CYS A 607 -26.20 40.35 -5.64
CA CYS A 607 -24.76 40.66 -5.55
C CYS A 607 -24.24 40.59 -4.11
N ARG A 608 -24.98 41.08 -3.12
CA ARG A 608 -24.61 40.94 -1.70
C ARG A 608 -24.55 39.49 -1.26
N HIS A 609 -25.49 38.65 -1.69
CA HIS A 609 -25.49 37.23 -1.46
C HIS A 609 -24.25 36.56 -2.06
N MET A 610 -23.89 36.88 -3.31
CA MET A 610 -22.65 36.40 -3.94
C MET A 610 -21.39 36.77 -3.15
N LEU A 611 -21.30 37.99 -2.66
CA LEU A 611 -20.17 38.45 -1.84
C LEU A 611 -20.10 37.72 -0.51
N GLN A 612 -21.22 37.43 0.13
CA GLN A 612 -21.27 36.65 1.37
C GLN A 612 -20.79 35.20 1.14
N LEU A 613 -21.25 34.57 0.07
CA LEU A 613 -20.78 33.22 -0.32
C LEU A 613 -19.28 33.22 -0.60
N TRP A 614 -18.78 34.21 -1.34
CA TRP A 614 -17.35 34.31 -1.61
C TRP A 614 -16.54 34.48 -0.32
N GLN A 615 -17.00 35.34 0.60
CA GLN A 615 -16.35 35.51 1.91
C GLN A 615 -16.33 34.22 2.73
N MET A 616 -17.42 33.47 2.74
CA MET A 616 -17.48 32.16 3.45
C MET A 616 -16.48 31.18 2.85
N VAL A 617 -16.46 31.02 1.54
CA VAL A 617 -15.53 30.11 0.86
C VAL A 617 -14.07 30.53 1.09
N TYR A 618 -13.80 31.84 1.03
CA TYR A 618 -12.45 32.38 1.25
C TYR A 618 -11.99 32.19 2.70
N SER A 619 -12.86 32.39 3.68
CA SER A 619 -12.53 32.18 5.09
C SER A 619 -12.30 30.71 5.43
N VAL A 620 -13.07 29.79 4.86
CA VAL A 620 -12.86 28.35 5.00
C VAL A 620 -11.51 27.91 4.42
N VAL A 621 -11.13 28.45 3.26
CA VAL A 621 -9.81 28.16 2.65
C VAL A 621 -8.66 28.70 3.51
N GLN A 622 -8.81 29.87 4.14
CA GLN A 622 -7.80 30.40 5.06
C GLN A 622 -7.70 29.57 6.36
N HIS A 623 -8.82 29.14 6.92
CA HIS A 623 -8.81 28.30 8.12
C HIS A 623 -8.21 26.91 7.85
N SER A 624 -8.52 26.28 6.73
CA SER A 624 -7.91 25.01 6.34
C SER A 624 -6.40 25.09 6.08
N ASN A 625 -5.91 26.23 5.62
CA ASN A 625 -4.48 26.49 5.47
C ASN A 625 -3.79 26.80 6.81
N SER A 626 -4.51 27.41 7.77
CA SER A 626 -4.01 27.73 9.11
C SER A 626 -3.86 26.45 9.99
N GLU A 627 -4.81 25.53 9.91
CA GLU A 627 -4.73 24.25 10.66
C GLU A 627 -3.63 23.32 10.15
N ARG A 628 -3.24 23.43 8.86
CA ARG A 628 -2.11 22.68 8.30
C ARG A 628 -0.73 23.25 8.66
N SER A 629 -0.65 24.49 9.17
CA SER A 629 0.62 25.15 9.54
C SER A 629 0.89 25.20 11.05
N SER A 630 0.01 24.68 11.91
CA SER A 630 0.12 24.80 13.37
C SER A 630 0.70 23.58 14.08
N SER A 631 1.65 22.84 13.49
CA SER A 631 2.43 21.83 14.17
C SER A 631 3.92 22.14 14.26
N VAL A 632 4.31 23.40 14.57
CA VAL A 632 5.63 23.71 15.16
C VAL A 632 5.50 24.90 16.08
N THR A 633 5.57 24.62 17.39
CA THR A 633 5.96 25.41 18.56
C THR A 633 5.96 26.94 18.54
N GLU A 634 5.09 27.49 19.42
CA GLU A 634 5.18 28.63 20.33
C GLU A 634 6.27 29.70 20.14
N THR A 635 5.89 30.95 19.98
CA THR A 635 5.67 31.98 21.02
C THR A 635 5.10 33.26 20.40
N PRO A 636 4.34 34.09 21.14
CA PRO A 636 3.56 35.16 20.53
C PRO A 636 4.32 36.49 20.54
N VAL A 637 4.42 37.14 19.39
CA VAL A 637 4.66 38.60 19.34
C VAL A 637 3.75 39.23 18.32
N ILE A 638 2.86 40.07 18.84
CA ILE A 638 2.01 41.02 18.17
C ILE A 638 2.87 42.02 17.38
N LYS A 639 2.59 42.22 16.09
CA LYS A 639 2.60 43.55 15.49
C LYS A 639 1.89 43.60 14.13
N LYS A 640 0.89 44.47 14.08
CA LYS A 640 0.28 45.04 12.86
C LYS A 640 1.35 45.70 11.99
N HIS A 641 1.29 45.56 10.68
CA HIS A 641 1.25 46.75 9.79
C HIS A 641 0.99 46.33 8.33
N ASN A 642 0.17 47.17 7.68
CA ASN A 642 -0.11 47.28 6.25
C ASN A 642 1.15 47.51 5.42
N GLY A 643 1.15 47.03 4.20
CA GLY A 643 2.05 47.55 3.16
C GLY A 643 2.33 46.56 2.04
N LEU A 644 1.64 46.73 0.92
CA LEU A 644 2.06 46.21 -0.39
C LEU A 644 3.46 46.73 -0.71
N HIS A 645 4.42 45.84 -0.91
CA HIS A 645 5.61 46.15 -1.70
C HIS A 645 6.08 44.91 -2.48
N LEU A 646 5.95 45.04 -3.79
CA LEU A 646 6.68 44.26 -4.79
C LEU A 646 8.17 44.60 -4.67
N LEU A 647 9.00 43.62 -4.42
CA LEU A 647 10.43 43.69 -4.69
C LEU A 647 10.93 42.37 -5.27
N LEU A 648 11.46 42.45 -6.48
CA LEU A 648 12.32 41.43 -7.09
C LEU A 648 13.59 41.24 -6.23
N PRO A 649 14.15 40.07 -6.09
CA PRO A 649 15.52 39.89 -5.64
C PRO A 649 16.46 39.61 -6.81
N ASP A 650 17.51 40.41 -6.89
CA ASP A 650 18.74 40.19 -7.63
C ASP A 650 19.54 39.03 -7.04
N ALA A 651 20.25 38.37 -7.94
CA ALA A 651 21.16 37.26 -7.63
C ALA A 651 22.43 37.80 -6.94
N HIS A 652 22.89 37.10 -5.88
CA HIS A 652 24.30 36.77 -5.67
C HIS A 652 24.51 35.73 -4.54
N ASP A 653 25.36 34.78 -4.87
CA ASP A 653 26.02 33.67 -4.17
C ASP A 653 26.23 33.75 -2.63
N THR A 654 26.08 32.62 -1.97
CA THR A 654 27.05 31.71 -1.37
C THR A 654 26.49 30.88 -0.20
N ASP A 655 26.65 29.57 -0.32
CA ASP A 655 26.93 28.53 0.68
C ASP A 655 26.23 28.56 2.06
N CYS A 656 25.25 27.64 2.22
CA CYS A 656 24.98 26.81 3.42
C CYS A 656 23.89 25.77 3.11
N GLY A 657 24.33 24.58 2.79
CA GLY A 657 23.42 23.45 2.48
C GLY A 657 22.99 22.74 3.77
N SER A 658 21.82 23.02 4.26
CA SER A 658 20.97 22.09 5.04
C SER A 658 19.62 22.66 5.44
N GLN A 659 19.48 23.98 5.56
CA GLN A 659 18.20 24.63 5.89
C GLN A 659 17.37 25.01 4.65
N ARG A 660 17.95 24.91 3.44
CA ARG A 660 17.26 25.24 2.19
C ARG A 660 16.33 24.15 1.66
N ALA A 661 16.50 22.90 2.06
CA ALA A 661 15.66 21.83 1.55
C ALA A 661 14.22 21.88 2.11
N SER A 662 14.04 22.26 3.37
CA SER A 662 12.72 22.38 3.99
C SER A 662 11.99 23.66 3.55
N SER A 663 12.70 24.76 3.32
CA SER A 663 12.07 26.02 2.81
C SER A 663 11.72 25.91 1.33
N LEU A 664 12.50 25.20 0.52
CA LEU A 664 12.17 24.89 -0.88
C LEU A 664 10.97 23.95 -1.02
N ALA A 665 10.83 22.99 -0.11
CA ALA A 665 9.66 22.11 -0.06
C ALA A 665 8.39 22.88 0.34
N ALA A 666 8.48 23.76 1.33
CA ALA A 666 7.38 24.61 1.76
C ALA A 666 6.99 25.65 0.66
N SER A 667 7.96 26.28 0.01
CA SER A 667 7.73 27.21 -1.11
C SER A 667 7.14 26.50 -2.33
N ARG A 668 7.58 25.28 -2.66
CA ARG A 668 6.98 24.47 -3.71
C ARG A 668 5.58 23.98 -3.36
N LEU A 669 5.31 23.72 -2.08
CA LEU A 669 3.98 23.37 -1.59
C LEU A 669 3.02 24.56 -1.69
N GLU A 670 3.46 25.77 -1.32
CA GLU A 670 2.68 27.00 -1.49
C GLU A 670 2.45 27.34 -2.97
N GLN A 671 3.46 27.15 -3.81
CA GLN A 671 3.34 27.35 -5.25
C GLN A 671 2.40 26.30 -5.87
N ALA A 672 2.48 25.02 -5.46
CA ALA A 672 1.55 23.98 -5.89
C ALA A 672 0.12 24.23 -5.39
N LEU A 673 -0.06 24.74 -4.17
CA LEU A 673 -1.38 25.11 -3.63
C LEU A 673 -1.96 26.34 -4.31
N SER A 674 -1.15 27.34 -4.69
CA SER A 674 -1.59 28.48 -5.48
C SER A 674 -1.91 28.09 -6.92
N GLU A 675 -1.15 27.18 -7.52
CA GLU A 675 -1.44 26.58 -8.84
C GLU A 675 -2.68 25.70 -8.82
N ILE A 676 -2.95 24.95 -7.74
CA ILE A 676 -4.18 24.15 -7.57
C ILE A 676 -5.41 25.06 -7.47
N THR A 677 -5.33 26.20 -6.79
CA THR A 677 -6.44 27.17 -6.70
C THR A 677 -6.69 27.86 -8.04
N VAL A 678 -5.64 28.19 -8.77
CA VAL A 678 -5.73 28.74 -10.13
C VAL A 678 -6.16 27.68 -11.14
N GLN A 679 -5.72 26.42 -10.99
CA GLN A 679 -6.06 25.32 -11.90
C GLN A 679 -7.40 24.67 -11.61
N SER A 680 -7.92 24.70 -10.37
CA SER A 680 -9.31 24.32 -10.13
C SER A 680 -10.29 25.28 -10.80
N SER A 681 -9.91 26.54 -10.99
CA SER A 681 -10.63 27.47 -11.85
C SER A 681 -10.33 27.22 -13.35
N ALA A 682 -9.13 26.77 -13.72
CA ALA A 682 -8.75 26.43 -15.10
C ALA A 682 -9.36 25.08 -15.59
N MET A 683 -9.57 24.10 -14.73
CA MET A 683 -10.30 22.86 -15.08
C MET A 683 -11.77 23.13 -15.49
N LYS A 684 -12.32 24.26 -15.09
CA LYS A 684 -13.63 24.72 -15.53
C LYS A 684 -13.57 25.58 -16.81
N GLN A 685 -12.38 25.86 -17.37
CA GLN A 685 -12.21 26.91 -18.39
C GLN A 685 -12.56 26.49 -19.83
N GLY A 686 -12.46 25.23 -20.22
CA GLY A 686 -12.79 24.88 -21.62
C GLY A 686 -14.29 25.04 -21.92
N PRO A 687 -15.19 24.29 -21.26
CA PRO A 687 -16.62 24.56 -21.35
C PRO A 687 -17.02 25.92 -20.79
N ALA A 688 -16.33 26.42 -19.74
CA ALA A 688 -16.57 27.74 -19.18
C ALA A 688 -16.25 28.89 -20.15
N GLN A 689 -15.26 28.78 -21.04
CA GLN A 689 -14.99 29.76 -22.08
C GLN A 689 -16.10 29.80 -23.13
N LEU A 690 -16.64 28.63 -23.53
CA LEU A 690 -17.84 28.60 -24.40
C LEU A 690 -19.06 29.22 -23.71
N TRP A 691 -19.27 28.93 -22.43
CA TRP A 691 -20.32 29.55 -21.63
C TRP A 691 -20.14 31.05 -21.49
N THR A 692 -18.90 31.50 -21.20
CA THR A 692 -18.60 32.96 -21.08
C THR A 692 -18.72 33.67 -22.40
N ALA A 693 -18.28 33.06 -23.50
CA ALA A 693 -18.45 33.60 -24.85
C ALA A 693 -19.94 33.67 -25.22
N LEU A 694 -20.71 32.63 -24.95
CA LEU A 694 -22.14 32.59 -25.15
C LEU A 694 -22.84 33.67 -24.33
N GLU A 695 -22.50 33.76 -23.04
CA GLU A 695 -23.03 34.77 -22.12
C GLU A 695 -22.74 36.20 -22.59
N GLN A 696 -21.52 36.46 -23.05
CA GLN A 696 -21.15 37.77 -23.63
C GLN A 696 -21.89 38.10 -24.93
N ILE A 697 -22.02 37.11 -25.83
CA ILE A 697 -22.73 37.29 -27.11
C ILE A 697 -24.22 37.56 -26.84
N TRP A 698 -24.86 36.85 -25.94
CA TRP A 698 -26.28 37.01 -25.63
C TRP A 698 -26.58 38.30 -24.88
N LEU A 699 -25.70 38.73 -23.99
CA LEU A 699 -25.84 40.02 -23.28
C LEU A 699 -25.58 41.21 -24.20
N GLN A 700 -24.72 41.08 -25.22
CA GLN A 700 -24.52 42.09 -26.23
C GLN A 700 -25.66 42.11 -27.27
N ALA A 701 -26.23 40.96 -27.60
CA ALA A 701 -27.38 40.89 -28.50
C ALA A 701 -28.70 41.40 -27.89
N GLY A 702 -28.75 41.53 -26.56
CA GLY A 702 -29.87 42.10 -25.81
C GLY A 702 -29.86 43.63 -25.73
N LYS A 703 -28.77 44.27 -26.19
CA LYS A 703 -28.73 45.72 -26.42
C LYS A 703 -29.21 46.06 -27.81
#